data_75e4a0467c74086542c37f803e6740a1
#
_entry.id   75e4a0467c74086542c37f803e6740a1
#
_cell.length_a   1.000
_cell.length_b   1.000
_cell.length_c   1.000
_cell.angle_alpha   90.00
_cell.angle_beta   90.00
_cell.angle_gamma   90.00
#
_symmetry.space_group_name_H-M   'P 1'
#
loop_
_entity.id
_entity.type
_entity.pdbx_description
1 polymer ?
#
loop_
_entity_poly.entity_id
_entity_poly.type
_entity_poly.pdbx_seq_one_letter_code
_entity_poly.pdbx_strand_id
1 'polypeptide(L)'
;MSSYGEWTTAYGLPAFAYTLDQERDPRAEWDPVLDPPTRRHFAHVGNRRITLVSDNYGLSDLFDEHTGLLWLTRGTGVTRIGELSTDISGSERIFGPSFAVVRVADERVALERTVLCPEGEQPWVLIRLRVRNLLDAPVRLKATEEWAARPARVELITGAADADDPGLELELIGGARTRTGRLVLPLELAAGQERVLDLRYGLLGPSTGTATFEESLEALRGRLPRASAARAPEAEREIPWHAALLTGAACADGVLGGHTLDQGSCYSFRHGFNGAARDPLQHALPLVYIEPDLALSVLRNTCAWGGPDGDLPYALGPDKRPWTDLFRPSDQNLWALWLAAEYLSATGDEAAFRADVPYHPVHETPGVPLLENLRRQFRFFAGVVGRGEHGHVRILNADWNDMAITESGVPREVMIARGESVLNSAMAGWVLPRYATLAERLGDHATAAEARKLGEELRVLVAGEWNGRWYRRAYGPGAVVGDDDLWLEVQPWAILCGAAPPERAVELLRTIERTSAADSPLGARLRWPAADAYGPGGVGTIWYAINMTLVWAAAEHLPDLAWDWWRRMTLATHTAAYPDVWEGTLSGPDAYLAPETGRPGRTWDLAEVGVAMQAYPVANLHSHSQPLLAYLRLLGVEPFRRPRGGARFASRALEVGP
;
A
#
# COMPACT_ATOMS: atom_id res chain seq x y z
N MET A 1 -10.34 12.54 -18.56
CA MET A 1 -9.79 13.58 -17.67
C MET A 1 -10.60 13.53 -16.40
N SER A 2 -9.96 13.68 -15.26
CA SER A 2 -10.65 13.78 -13.96
C SER A 2 -11.36 15.14 -13.85
N SER A 3 -12.52 15.21 -13.20
CA SER A 3 -13.14 16.50 -12.85
C SER A 3 -12.36 17.25 -11.77
N TYR A 4 -11.39 16.61 -11.12
CA TYR A 4 -10.56 17.20 -10.07
C TYR A 4 -9.26 17.82 -10.58
N GLY A 5 -8.84 17.52 -11.81
CA GLY A 5 -7.59 18.02 -12.35
C GLY A 5 -6.96 17.09 -13.38
N GLU A 6 -5.67 17.27 -13.61
CA GLU A 6 -4.93 16.55 -14.63
C GLU A 6 -3.52 16.13 -14.20
N TRP A 7 -3.04 15.08 -14.82
CA TRP A 7 -1.67 14.63 -14.64
C TRP A 7 -0.68 15.56 -15.34
N THR A 8 0.39 15.89 -14.64
CA THR A 8 1.47 16.79 -15.08
C THR A 8 2.82 16.27 -14.61
N THR A 9 3.85 17.09 -14.74
CA THR A 9 5.19 16.84 -14.21
C THR A 9 5.62 18.01 -13.33
N ALA A 10 6.09 17.72 -12.13
CA ALA A 10 6.70 18.70 -11.25
C ALA A 10 8.01 18.14 -10.69
N TYR A 11 9.04 18.98 -10.62
CA TYR A 11 10.39 18.56 -10.20
C TYR A 11 10.95 17.36 -10.98
N GLY A 12 10.53 17.16 -12.25
CA GLY A 12 10.94 16.01 -13.08
C GLY A 12 10.30 14.66 -12.68
N LEU A 13 9.24 14.68 -11.90
CA LEU A 13 8.49 13.52 -11.43
C LEU A 13 7.01 13.61 -11.87
N PRO A 14 6.32 12.48 -12.06
CA PRO A 14 4.88 12.49 -12.25
C PRO A 14 4.19 13.25 -11.11
N ALA A 15 3.23 14.07 -11.45
CA ALA A 15 2.48 14.86 -10.47
C ALA A 15 1.04 15.08 -10.96
N PHE A 16 0.14 15.46 -10.07
CA PHE A 16 -1.24 15.76 -10.37
C PHE A 16 -1.56 17.22 -10.00
N ALA A 17 -1.94 18.01 -10.99
CA ALA A 17 -2.42 19.38 -10.80
C ALA A 17 -3.90 19.35 -10.47
N TYR A 18 -4.23 19.67 -9.22
CA TYR A 18 -5.61 19.74 -8.73
C TYR A 18 -6.22 21.10 -9.09
N THR A 19 -7.32 21.10 -9.81
CA THR A 19 -7.92 22.30 -10.37
C THR A 19 -9.33 22.61 -9.87
N LEU A 20 -9.96 21.69 -9.12
CA LEU A 20 -11.28 21.92 -8.60
C LEU A 20 -11.24 22.97 -7.47
N ASP A 21 -11.87 24.12 -7.73
CA ASP A 21 -12.04 25.14 -6.70
C ASP A 21 -13.24 24.80 -5.82
N GLN A 22 -12.98 24.55 -4.54
CA GLN A 22 -14.01 24.26 -3.54
C GLN A 22 -13.80 25.08 -2.30
N GLU A 23 -14.90 25.57 -1.74
CA GLU A 23 -14.88 26.14 -0.40
C GLU A 23 -14.48 25.05 0.62
N ARG A 24 -13.60 25.43 1.54
CA ARG A 24 -13.20 24.56 2.66
C ARG A 24 -14.43 24.19 3.48
N ASP A 25 -14.52 22.90 3.86
CA ASP A 25 -15.49 22.48 4.85
C ASP A 25 -15.18 23.20 6.18
N PRO A 26 -16.09 24.00 6.71
CA PRO A 26 -15.86 24.80 7.91
C PRO A 26 -15.72 23.95 9.19
N ARG A 27 -16.00 22.66 9.14
CA ARG A 27 -15.93 21.78 10.29
C ARG A 27 -14.46 21.57 10.69
N ALA A 28 -14.13 21.95 11.93
CA ALA A 28 -12.79 21.74 12.50
C ALA A 28 -12.52 20.28 12.86
N GLU A 29 -13.57 19.58 13.28
CA GLU A 29 -13.54 18.17 13.65
C GLU A 29 -14.62 17.42 12.89
N TRP A 30 -14.32 16.22 12.46
CA TRP A 30 -15.23 15.34 11.75
C TRP A 30 -14.88 13.88 12.07
N ASP A 31 -15.88 13.02 12.10
CA ASP A 31 -15.68 11.59 12.22
C ASP A 31 -15.62 10.99 10.81
N PRO A 32 -14.51 10.34 10.44
CA PRO A 32 -14.37 9.79 9.09
C PRO A 32 -15.32 8.62 8.81
N VAL A 33 -15.90 8.01 9.84
CA VAL A 33 -16.86 6.90 9.70
C VAL A 33 -18.30 7.42 9.65
N LEU A 34 -18.67 8.25 10.64
CA LEU A 34 -20.06 8.68 10.82
C LEU A 34 -20.38 9.95 9.99
N ASP A 35 -19.38 10.78 9.74
CA ASP A 35 -19.54 12.06 9.07
C ASP A 35 -18.30 12.41 8.23
N PRO A 36 -18.02 11.62 7.15
CA PRO A 36 -16.84 11.84 6.31
C PRO A 36 -16.93 13.18 5.58
N PRO A 37 -15.81 13.90 5.42
CA PRO A 37 -15.78 15.16 4.71
C PRO A 37 -16.00 14.93 3.22
N THR A 38 -17.13 15.40 2.69
CA THR A 38 -17.52 15.19 1.28
C THR A 38 -16.68 16.00 0.29
N ARG A 39 -15.92 16.98 0.77
CA ARG A 39 -15.15 17.94 -0.06
C ARG A 39 -13.64 17.89 0.18
N ARG A 40 -13.17 17.04 1.08
CA ARG A 40 -11.76 16.93 1.40
C ARG A 40 -11.14 15.77 0.61
N HIS A 41 -10.17 16.09 -0.25
CA HIS A 41 -9.46 15.14 -1.11
C HIS A 41 -8.01 15.06 -0.67
N PHE A 42 -7.52 13.85 -0.45
CA PHE A 42 -6.22 13.60 0.16
C PHE A 42 -5.22 13.04 -0.84
N ALA A 43 -3.96 13.47 -0.70
CA ALA A 43 -2.79 12.82 -1.28
C ALA A 43 -1.92 12.28 -0.14
N HIS A 44 -1.49 11.04 -0.28
CA HIS A 44 -0.69 10.32 0.69
C HIS A 44 0.75 10.18 0.17
N VAL A 45 1.73 10.56 0.98
CA VAL A 45 3.16 10.43 0.68
C VAL A 45 3.93 10.04 1.95
N GLY A 46 5.15 9.53 1.79
CA GLY A 46 5.95 9.13 2.95
C GLY A 46 7.44 9.05 2.65
N ASN A 47 8.23 8.70 3.66
CA ASN A 47 9.70 8.62 3.57
C ASN A 47 10.33 7.46 4.34
N ARG A 48 9.63 6.36 4.51
CA ARG A 48 10.05 5.19 5.32
C ARG A 48 10.06 5.42 6.85
N ARG A 49 9.57 6.54 7.32
CA ARG A 49 9.44 6.82 8.75
C ARG A 49 8.10 7.44 9.07
N ILE A 50 7.74 8.47 8.35
CA ILE A 50 6.52 9.24 8.55
C ILE A 50 5.67 9.24 7.30
N THR A 51 4.37 9.37 7.49
CA THR A 51 3.41 9.58 6.42
C THR A 51 2.85 10.99 6.49
N LEU A 52 2.97 11.73 5.38
CA LEU A 52 2.33 13.02 5.16
C LEU A 52 1.04 12.80 4.36
N VAL A 53 -0.07 13.26 4.87
CA VAL A 53 -1.34 13.34 4.16
C VAL A 53 -1.65 14.80 3.89
N SER A 54 -1.52 15.22 2.65
CA SER A 54 -1.87 16.57 2.21
C SER A 54 -3.25 16.58 1.59
N ASP A 55 -3.97 17.70 1.70
CA ASP A 55 -5.32 17.83 1.16
C ASP A 55 -5.47 18.95 0.14
N ASN A 56 -6.62 18.98 -0.51
CA ASN A 56 -6.98 20.00 -1.49
C ASN A 56 -7.18 21.42 -0.89
N TYR A 57 -7.20 21.56 0.43
CA TYR A 57 -7.21 22.86 1.12
C TYR A 57 -5.81 23.38 1.45
N GLY A 58 -4.75 22.64 1.10
CA GLY A 58 -3.36 22.98 1.39
C GLY A 58 -2.93 22.69 2.81
N LEU A 59 -3.71 21.90 3.54
CA LEU A 59 -3.40 21.46 4.89
C LEU A 59 -2.66 20.11 4.86
N SER A 60 -2.03 19.79 5.98
CA SER A 60 -1.25 18.57 6.15
C SER A 60 -1.59 17.88 7.46
N ASP A 61 -1.64 16.54 7.40
CA ASP A 61 -1.64 15.66 8.55
C ASP A 61 -0.33 14.86 8.52
N LEU A 62 0.31 14.68 9.65
CA LEU A 62 1.57 13.95 9.75
C LEU A 62 1.43 12.81 10.75
N PHE A 63 1.69 11.58 10.27
CA PHE A 63 1.54 10.35 11.00
C PHE A 63 2.90 9.67 11.20
N ASP A 64 3.17 9.18 12.41
CA ASP A 64 4.35 8.38 12.76
C ASP A 64 3.92 7.06 13.40
N GLU A 65 4.45 5.94 12.93
CA GLU A 65 4.17 4.62 13.48
C GLU A 65 5.40 3.89 14.02
N HIS A 66 6.49 4.61 14.21
CA HIS A 66 7.77 4.03 14.64
C HIS A 66 7.71 3.32 16.00
N THR A 67 7.06 3.90 16.97
CA THR A 67 6.94 3.36 18.35
C THR A 67 5.49 3.08 18.75
N GLY A 68 4.58 3.30 17.84
CA GLY A 68 3.15 3.19 18.01
C GLY A 68 2.44 4.15 17.05
N LEU A 69 1.15 3.95 16.82
CA LEU A 69 0.40 4.73 15.86
C LEU A 69 0.09 6.12 16.42
N LEU A 70 0.68 7.18 15.86
CA LEU A 70 0.62 8.52 16.41
C LEU A 70 0.44 9.60 15.34
N TRP A 71 -0.59 10.41 15.47
CA TRP A 71 -0.71 11.67 14.75
C TRP A 71 0.15 12.75 15.41
N LEU A 72 1.15 13.25 14.68
CA LEU A 72 1.97 14.40 15.12
C LEU A 72 1.24 15.71 14.88
N THR A 73 0.44 15.81 13.82
CA THR A 73 -0.44 16.92 13.54
C THR A 73 -1.61 16.49 12.67
N ARG A 74 -2.69 17.28 12.70
CA ARG A 74 -3.87 17.13 11.83
C ARG A 74 -4.39 18.49 11.44
N GLY A 75 -4.65 18.67 10.12
CA GLY A 75 -5.24 19.88 9.56
C GLY A 75 -4.42 21.15 9.79
N THR A 76 -3.11 21.08 9.71
CA THR A 76 -2.18 22.20 9.97
C THR A 76 -1.24 22.43 8.79
N GLY A 77 -0.21 23.26 8.97
CA GLY A 77 0.78 23.54 7.94
C GLY A 77 0.31 24.65 7.00
N VAL A 78 0.15 25.85 7.52
CA VAL A 78 -0.32 27.02 6.77
C VAL A 78 0.74 28.10 6.73
N THR A 79 1.03 28.63 5.54
CA THR A 79 1.85 29.84 5.41
C THR A 79 0.95 31.06 5.13
N ARG A 80 1.21 32.17 5.84
CA ARG A 80 0.50 33.46 5.65
C ARG A 80 1.47 34.58 5.36
N ILE A 81 1.09 35.50 4.46
CA ILE A 81 1.79 36.74 4.17
C ILE A 81 0.73 37.85 4.03
N GLY A 82 0.51 38.63 5.08
CA GLY A 82 -0.63 39.55 5.12
C GLY A 82 -1.96 38.82 5.04
N GLU A 83 -2.78 39.14 4.05
CA GLU A 83 -4.06 38.46 3.78
C GLU A 83 -3.89 37.18 2.92
N LEU A 84 -2.71 37.00 2.33
CA LEU A 84 -2.42 35.83 1.50
C LEU A 84 -2.19 34.62 2.39
N SER A 85 -2.85 33.50 2.10
CA SER A 85 -2.74 32.26 2.87
C SER A 85 -2.79 31.04 1.95
N THR A 86 -2.03 30.00 2.32
CA THR A 86 -1.99 28.75 1.55
C THR A 86 -3.24 27.87 1.72
N ASP A 87 -4.12 28.19 2.66
CA ASP A 87 -5.38 27.46 2.91
C ASP A 87 -6.63 28.16 2.35
N ILE A 88 -6.48 29.10 1.39
CA ILE A 88 -7.58 29.77 0.73
C ILE A 88 -8.05 29.00 -0.52
N SER A 89 -9.33 29.17 -0.88
CA SER A 89 -9.87 28.68 -2.15
C SER A 89 -9.20 29.36 -3.35
N GLY A 90 -9.25 28.72 -4.52
CA GLY A 90 -8.67 29.25 -5.75
C GLY A 90 -7.14 29.16 -5.86
N SER A 91 -6.46 28.58 -4.89
CA SER A 91 -5.02 28.33 -5.00
C SER A 91 -4.71 27.09 -5.83
N GLU A 92 -3.61 27.13 -6.59
CA GLU A 92 -3.13 25.95 -7.32
C GLU A 92 -2.58 24.91 -6.34
N ARG A 93 -2.95 23.64 -6.55
CA ARG A 93 -2.47 22.48 -5.78
C ARG A 93 -1.82 21.48 -6.71
N ILE A 94 -0.63 20.99 -6.34
CA ILE A 94 0.05 19.93 -7.09
C ILE A 94 0.45 18.84 -6.10
N PHE A 95 0.04 17.60 -6.38
CA PHE A 95 0.40 16.42 -5.61
C PHE A 95 1.44 15.60 -6.37
N GLY A 96 2.58 15.36 -5.75
CA GLY A 96 3.66 14.52 -6.26
C GLY A 96 3.92 13.29 -5.39
N PRO A 97 4.82 12.41 -5.79
CA PRO A 97 5.03 11.11 -5.12
C PRO A 97 5.73 11.21 -3.76
N SER A 98 6.31 12.36 -3.43
CA SER A 98 6.88 12.64 -2.10
C SER A 98 6.60 14.06 -1.62
N PHE A 99 5.82 14.85 -2.37
CA PHE A 99 5.61 16.27 -2.09
C PHE A 99 4.19 16.75 -2.42
N ALA A 100 3.82 17.84 -1.77
CA ALA A 100 2.64 18.63 -2.11
C ALA A 100 3.02 20.10 -2.28
N VAL A 101 2.51 20.74 -3.33
CA VAL A 101 2.77 22.15 -3.64
C VAL A 101 1.48 22.95 -3.58
N VAL A 102 1.56 24.14 -2.99
CA VAL A 102 0.49 25.14 -3.00
C VAL A 102 1.05 26.43 -3.55
N ARG A 103 0.35 27.04 -4.53
CA ARG A 103 0.70 28.35 -5.08
C ARG A 103 -0.45 29.32 -4.89
N VAL A 104 -0.12 30.46 -4.32
CA VAL A 104 -1.05 31.58 -4.12
C VAL A 104 -0.36 32.89 -4.48
N ALA A 105 -1.12 33.84 -4.97
CA ALA A 105 -0.61 35.17 -5.27
C ALA A 105 -1.68 36.24 -5.08
N ASP A 106 -1.24 37.45 -4.74
CA ASP A 106 -2.01 38.68 -4.81
C ASP A 106 -1.31 39.69 -5.75
N GLU A 107 -1.72 40.96 -5.72
CA GLU A 107 -1.10 42.01 -6.54
C GLU A 107 0.35 42.34 -6.15
N ARG A 108 0.75 41.96 -4.94
CA ARG A 108 2.05 42.33 -4.32
C ARG A 108 3.05 41.23 -4.29
N VAL A 109 2.58 39.99 -4.06
CA VAL A 109 3.45 38.88 -3.73
C VAL A 109 2.92 37.57 -4.31
N ALA A 110 3.83 36.72 -4.81
CA ALA A 110 3.55 35.32 -5.11
C ALA A 110 4.27 34.43 -4.09
N LEU A 111 3.56 33.41 -3.61
CA LEU A 111 4.05 32.41 -2.70
C LEU A 111 3.85 31.02 -3.30
N GLU A 112 4.94 30.26 -3.43
CA GLU A 112 4.90 28.81 -3.61
C GLU A 112 5.38 28.16 -2.32
N ARG A 113 4.57 27.25 -1.80
CA ARG A 113 4.88 26.42 -0.63
C ARG A 113 4.93 24.97 -1.06
N THR A 114 6.06 24.30 -0.86
CA THR A 114 6.21 22.86 -1.07
C THR A 114 6.49 22.19 0.25
N VAL A 115 5.71 21.17 0.57
CA VAL A 115 6.00 20.22 1.66
C VAL A 115 6.52 18.94 1.02
N LEU A 116 7.69 18.46 1.46
CA LEU A 116 8.38 17.31 0.91
C LEU A 116 8.74 16.34 2.04
N CYS A 117 8.42 15.06 1.88
CA CYS A 117 9.02 14.00 2.69
C CYS A 117 10.44 13.73 2.18
N PRO A 118 11.51 14.00 2.98
CA PRO A 118 12.88 13.75 2.56
C PRO A 118 13.13 12.25 2.46
N GLU A 119 13.99 11.84 1.53
CA GLU A 119 14.39 10.43 1.43
C GLU A 119 15.06 9.91 2.71
N GLY A 120 14.81 8.62 3.00
CA GLY A 120 15.32 7.93 4.19
C GLY A 120 14.30 7.88 5.33
N GLU A 121 14.78 7.83 6.57
CA GLU A 121 13.96 7.60 7.77
C GLU A 121 13.88 8.85 8.67
N GLN A 122 13.76 10.01 8.04
CA GLN A 122 13.70 11.27 8.77
C GLN A 122 12.32 11.44 9.46
N PRO A 123 12.26 11.73 10.78
CA PRO A 123 11.00 11.94 11.49
C PRO A 123 10.45 13.36 11.29
N TRP A 124 10.65 13.96 10.12
CA TRP A 124 10.26 15.33 9.81
C TRP A 124 10.09 15.53 8.30
N VAL A 125 9.33 16.53 7.91
CA VAL A 125 9.15 16.99 6.53
C VAL A 125 9.94 18.27 6.27
N LEU A 126 10.36 18.47 5.02
CA LEU A 126 10.90 19.73 4.52
C LEU A 126 9.76 20.64 4.04
N ILE A 127 9.90 21.93 4.30
CA ILE A 127 8.99 22.95 3.81
C ILE A 127 9.82 23.99 3.07
N ARG A 128 9.58 24.15 1.78
CA ARG A 128 10.21 25.20 0.97
C ARG A 128 9.21 26.28 0.66
N LEU A 129 9.56 27.52 1.04
CA LEU A 129 8.80 28.72 0.70
C LEU A 129 9.59 29.48 -0.38
N ARG A 130 8.96 29.77 -1.52
CA ARG A 130 9.44 30.70 -2.54
C ARG A 130 8.54 31.91 -2.51
N VAL A 131 9.10 33.04 -2.11
CA VAL A 131 8.35 34.31 -1.98
C VAL A 131 8.93 35.31 -2.98
N ARG A 132 8.09 35.73 -3.93
CA ARG A 132 8.48 36.69 -4.97
C ARG A 132 7.73 37.99 -4.82
N ASN A 133 8.46 39.11 -4.79
CA ASN A 133 7.90 40.46 -4.90
C ASN A 133 7.42 40.71 -6.34
N LEU A 134 6.15 41.03 -6.51
CA LEU A 134 5.55 41.33 -7.83
C LEU A 134 5.51 42.84 -8.14
N LEU A 135 5.88 43.68 -7.17
CA LEU A 135 5.92 45.13 -7.32
C LEU A 135 7.22 45.61 -7.98
N ASP A 136 7.17 46.76 -8.62
CA ASP A 136 8.32 47.47 -9.17
C ASP A 136 9.13 48.25 -8.09
N ALA A 137 8.80 48.06 -6.82
CA ALA A 137 9.43 48.73 -5.67
C ALA A 137 9.78 47.68 -4.59
N PRO A 138 10.77 47.98 -3.73
CA PRO A 138 11.07 47.12 -2.58
C PRO A 138 9.87 46.96 -1.65
N VAL A 139 9.72 45.78 -1.04
CA VAL A 139 8.64 45.47 -0.10
C VAL A 139 9.21 44.85 1.17
N ARG A 140 8.60 45.22 2.31
CA ARG A 140 8.82 44.56 3.59
C ARG A 140 7.59 43.72 3.91
N LEU A 141 7.79 42.43 4.17
CA LEU A 141 6.77 41.45 4.41
C LEU A 141 7.06 40.70 5.71
N LYS A 142 6.04 40.08 6.24
CA LYS A 142 6.12 39.16 7.36
C LYS A 142 5.43 37.87 6.92
N ALA A 143 6.21 36.80 6.72
CA ALA A 143 5.65 35.47 6.49
C ALA A 143 5.51 34.74 7.83
N THR A 144 4.46 33.96 7.98
CA THR A 144 4.26 33.08 9.13
C THR A 144 4.00 31.67 8.66
N GLU A 145 4.64 30.70 9.31
CA GLU A 145 4.41 29.27 9.11
C GLU A 145 3.81 28.68 10.38
N GLU A 146 2.63 28.06 10.30
CA GLU A 146 1.87 27.59 11.45
C GLU A 146 1.70 26.06 11.43
N TRP A 147 2.07 25.38 12.52
CA TRP A 147 1.94 23.94 12.71
C TRP A 147 1.55 23.61 14.16
N ALA A 148 1.11 22.37 14.40
CA ALA A 148 0.94 21.86 15.76
C ALA A 148 2.30 21.86 16.52
N ALA A 149 2.29 22.31 17.78
CA ALA A 149 3.52 22.61 18.53
C ALA A 149 4.02 21.53 19.48
N ARG A 150 3.38 20.39 19.58
CA ARG A 150 3.85 19.28 20.44
C ARG A 150 3.22 17.96 19.99
N PRO A 151 4.00 16.86 19.95
CA PRO A 151 5.44 16.71 20.27
C PRO A 151 6.38 17.28 19.20
N ALA A 152 5.88 17.60 18.00
CA ALA A 152 6.65 18.13 16.88
C ALA A 152 6.85 19.65 16.98
N ARG A 153 7.82 20.17 16.23
CA ARG A 153 8.10 21.60 16.13
C ARG A 153 8.56 22.01 14.75
N VAL A 154 8.37 23.28 14.40
CA VAL A 154 8.90 23.88 13.19
C VAL A 154 10.23 24.58 13.49
N GLU A 155 11.21 24.42 12.60
CA GLU A 155 12.51 25.09 12.63
C GLU A 155 12.86 25.64 11.25
N LEU A 156 13.56 26.77 11.23
CA LEU A 156 14.15 27.29 10.00
C LEU A 156 15.45 26.55 9.72
N ILE A 157 15.60 26.07 8.49
CA ILE A 157 16.85 25.55 7.92
C ILE A 157 17.29 26.59 6.90
N THR A 158 17.76 27.72 7.25
CA THR A 158 18.36 28.59 6.26
C THR A 158 19.71 28.05 5.86
N GLY A 159 19.94 28.04 4.57
CA GLY A 159 21.30 27.90 4.07
C GLY A 159 22.16 28.93 4.78
N ALA A 160 23.17 28.46 5.43
CA ALA A 160 24.37 29.06 6.06
C ALA A 160 24.46 30.59 6.22
N ALA A 161 23.43 31.33 5.95
CA ALA A 161 23.59 32.73 5.84
C ALA A 161 23.45 33.44 7.16
N ASP A 162 22.61 33.23 7.97
CA ASP A 162 22.45 34.19 9.06
C ASP A 162 21.95 33.50 10.34
N ALA A 163 22.88 32.82 10.99
CA ALA A 163 22.68 32.37 12.37
C ALA A 163 22.42 33.55 13.34
N ASP A 164 22.58 34.76 12.87
CA ASP A 164 22.37 36.01 13.58
C ASP A 164 21.19 36.84 13.05
N ASP A 165 20.21 36.22 12.37
CA ASP A 165 19.01 36.98 11.96
C ASP A 165 18.14 37.27 13.20
N PRO A 166 18.18 38.51 13.76
CA PRO A 166 17.45 38.86 14.97
C PRO A 166 15.94 38.93 14.79
N GLY A 167 15.44 38.56 13.65
CA GLY A 167 14.02 38.62 13.28
C GLY A 167 13.23 37.33 13.44
N LEU A 168 13.85 36.26 13.95
CA LEU A 168 13.16 34.98 14.10
C LEU A 168 12.40 34.93 15.43
N GLU A 169 11.11 34.94 15.41
CA GLU A 169 10.23 34.77 16.56
C GLU A 169 9.47 33.46 16.49
N LEU A 170 9.59 32.61 17.51
CA LEU A 170 8.71 31.48 17.71
C LEU A 170 7.59 31.88 18.67
N GLU A 171 6.36 32.01 18.16
CA GLU A 171 5.19 32.31 18.94
C GLU A 171 4.33 31.05 19.12
N LEU A 172 4.04 30.71 20.37
CA LEU A 172 3.11 29.63 20.70
C LEU A 172 1.72 30.22 20.92
N ILE A 173 0.79 29.89 20.01
CA ILE A 173 -0.61 30.32 20.10
C ILE A 173 -1.45 29.09 20.43
N GLY A 174 -2.35 29.19 21.40
CA GLY A 174 -3.31 28.14 21.58
C GLY A 174 -4.08 28.10 22.87
N GLY A 175 -5.25 27.53 22.82
CA GLY A 175 -6.09 27.15 23.94
C GLY A 175 -5.75 25.76 24.48
N ALA A 176 -6.51 25.27 25.45
CA ALA A 176 -6.19 24.12 26.31
C ALA A 176 -6.00 22.76 25.59
N ARG A 177 -6.31 22.60 24.30
CA ARG A 177 -6.24 21.31 23.59
C ARG A 177 -5.38 21.28 22.32
N THR A 178 -5.12 22.41 21.68
CA THR A 178 -4.30 22.47 20.45
C THR A 178 -3.34 23.65 20.56
N ARG A 179 -2.08 23.37 20.82
CA ARG A 179 -1.05 24.40 20.74
C ARG A 179 -0.52 24.45 19.33
N THR A 180 -0.67 25.59 18.67
CA THR A 180 -0.08 25.85 17.36
C THR A 180 1.24 26.58 17.55
N GLY A 181 2.31 26.05 16.97
CA GLY A 181 3.58 26.77 16.85
C GLY A 181 3.54 27.64 15.60
N ARG A 182 3.92 28.90 15.76
CA ARG A 182 4.05 29.85 14.66
C ARG A 182 5.48 30.35 14.57
N LEU A 183 6.08 30.14 13.39
CA LEU A 183 7.39 30.71 13.06
C LEU A 183 7.16 31.98 12.24
N VAL A 184 7.76 33.07 12.68
CA VAL A 184 7.63 34.39 12.02
C VAL A 184 8.92 34.72 11.30
N LEU A 185 8.81 35.01 10.00
CA LEU A 185 9.91 35.22 9.07
C LEU A 185 9.81 36.64 8.47
N PRO A 186 10.62 37.61 8.92
CA PRO A 186 10.69 38.92 8.31
C PRO A 186 11.40 38.82 6.95
N LEU A 187 10.82 39.45 5.93
CA LEU A 187 11.33 39.43 4.56
C LEU A 187 11.46 40.86 4.03
N GLU A 188 12.63 41.16 3.50
CA GLU A 188 12.85 42.37 2.70
C GLU A 188 13.21 41.91 1.27
N LEU A 189 12.41 42.32 0.30
CA LEU A 189 12.57 41.93 -1.09
C LEU A 189 12.66 43.18 -1.99
N ALA A 190 13.70 43.27 -2.80
CA ALA A 190 13.78 44.27 -3.86
C ALA A 190 12.68 44.07 -4.92
N ALA A 191 12.49 45.02 -5.81
CA ALA A 191 11.56 44.90 -6.93
C ALA A 191 11.81 43.63 -7.74
N GLY A 192 10.79 42.78 -7.92
CA GLY A 192 10.85 41.54 -8.65
C GLY A 192 11.71 40.42 -8.02
N GLN A 193 12.31 40.66 -6.86
CA GLN A 193 13.17 39.70 -6.18
C GLN A 193 12.36 38.50 -5.67
N GLU A 194 12.97 37.29 -5.80
CA GLU A 194 12.54 36.06 -5.16
C GLU A 194 13.47 35.70 -4.01
N ARG A 195 12.92 35.22 -2.92
CA ARG A 195 13.65 34.60 -1.82
C ARG A 195 13.13 33.20 -1.55
N VAL A 196 14.04 32.25 -1.35
CA VAL A 196 13.74 30.87 -1.00
C VAL A 196 14.13 30.67 0.47
N LEU A 197 13.22 30.07 1.23
CA LEU A 197 13.41 29.69 2.61
C LEU A 197 13.09 28.22 2.78
N ASP A 198 13.99 27.48 3.42
CA ASP A 198 13.77 26.08 3.77
C ASP A 198 13.56 25.94 5.26
N LEU A 199 12.51 25.23 5.63
CA LEU A 199 12.14 24.92 7.00
C LEU A 199 11.97 23.41 7.12
N ARG A 200 11.91 22.92 8.35
CA ARG A 200 11.52 21.54 8.66
C ARG A 200 10.50 21.51 9.78
N TYR A 201 9.60 20.54 9.72
CA TYR A 201 8.62 20.28 10.77
C TYR A 201 8.59 18.80 11.11
N GLY A 202 8.65 18.48 12.41
CA GLY A 202 8.57 17.11 12.89
C GLY A 202 9.20 16.89 14.25
N LEU A 203 9.61 15.64 14.52
CA LEU A 203 10.32 15.26 15.73
C LEU A 203 11.81 15.61 15.58
N LEU A 204 12.15 16.82 16.01
CA LEU A 204 13.49 17.38 15.84
C LEU A 204 14.32 17.24 17.14
N GLY A 205 15.54 16.77 17.00
CA GLY A 205 16.50 16.58 18.10
C GLY A 205 17.94 16.79 17.66
N PRO A 206 18.93 16.77 18.58
CA PRO A 206 20.34 17.00 18.26
C PRO A 206 20.93 16.00 17.25
N SER A 207 20.35 14.81 17.15
CA SER A 207 20.79 13.73 16.26
C SER A 207 19.94 13.62 14.97
N THR A 208 18.97 14.51 14.76
CA THR A 208 18.20 14.49 13.53
C THR A 208 19.08 14.91 12.37
N GLY A 209 19.21 14.01 11.37
CA GLY A 209 20.01 14.24 10.18
C GLY A 209 19.59 15.51 9.42
N THR A 210 20.45 15.93 8.52
CA THR A 210 20.17 17.02 7.57
C THR A 210 19.99 16.41 6.19
N ALA A 211 18.89 16.72 5.52
CA ALA A 211 18.68 16.45 4.12
C ALA A 211 18.25 17.75 3.46
N THR A 212 18.79 18.04 2.30
CA THR A 212 18.36 19.20 1.51
C THR A 212 17.19 18.79 0.62
N PHE A 213 16.46 19.78 0.15
CA PHE A 213 15.34 19.58 -0.77
C PHE A 213 15.83 18.95 -2.09
N GLU A 214 16.96 19.42 -2.63
CA GLU A 214 17.55 18.94 -3.87
C GLU A 214 18.06 17.50 -3.75
N GLU A 215 18.78 17.19 -2.67
CA GLU A 215 19.28 15.84 -2.39
C GLU A 215 18.14 14.83 -2.28
N SER A 216 17.06 15.19 -1.60
CA SER A 216 15.88 14.32 -1.44
C SER A 216 15.19 14.05 -2.78
N LEU A 217 15.02 15.06 -3.63
CA LEU A 217 14.41 14.88 -4.95
C LEU A 217 15.32 14.05 -5.88
N GLU A 218 16.62 14.27 -5.84
CA GLU A 218 17.58 13.55 -6.68
C GLU A 218 17.64 12.06 -6.26
N ALA A 219 17.68 11.80 -4.96
CA ALA A 219 17.64 10.44 -4.43
C ALA A 219 16.37 9.70 -4.87
N LEU A 220 15.20 10.37 -4.76
CA LEU A 220 13.94 9.80 -5.25
C LEU A 220 13.98 9.51 -6.75
N ARG A 221 14.39 10.46 -7.58
CA ARG A 221 14.50 10.26 -9.04
C ARG A 221 15.44 9.12 -9.42
N GLY A 222 16.57 9.01 -8.72
CA GLY A 222 17.59 7.97 -8.96
C GLY A 222 17.11 6.56 -8.59
N ARG A 223 16.12 6.46 -7.72
CA ARG A 223 15.57 5.20 -7.20
C ARG A 223 14.39 4.67 -8.02
N LEU A 224 13.63 5.56 -8.66
CA LEU A 224 12.39 5.16 -9.32
C LEU A 224 12.62 4.30 -10.56
N PRO A 225 11.89 3.21 -10.74
CA PRO A 225 11.95 2.39 -11.94
C PRO A 225 11.43 3.18 -13.14
N ARG A 226 11.99 2.89 -14.30
CA ARG A 226 11.47 3.36 -15.59
C ARG A 226 10.69 2.23 -16.25
N ALA A 227 9.53 2.56 -16.80
CA ALA A 227 8.68 1.61 -17.49
C ALA A 227 8.33 2.13 -18.88
N SER A 228 8.24 1.23 -19.83
CA SER A 228 7.71 1.51 -21.16
C SER A 228 7.04 0.24 -21.68
N ALA A 229 5.79 0.36 -22.09
CA ALA A 229 5.05 -0.74 -22.68
C ALA A 229 4.15 -0.20 -23.81
N ALA A 230 4.36 -0.64 -25.04
CA ALA A 230 3.55 -0.19 -26.17
C ALA A 230 2.06 -0.53 -26.00
N ARG A 231 1.74 -1.60 -25.26
CA ARG A 231 0.37 -2.04 -24.97
C ARG A 231 -0.29 -1.31 -23.79
N ALA A 232 0.52 -0.62 -22.98
CA ALA A 232 0.05 0.08 -21.79
C ALA A 232 0.89 1.37 -21.58
N PRO A 233 0.67 2.42 -22.39
CA PRO A 233 1.46 3.65 -22.32
C PRO A 233 1.33 4.36 -20.96
N GLU A 234 0.24 4.14 -20.24
CA GLU A 234 0.05 4.64 -18.87
C GLU A 234 1.09 4.09 -17.88
N ALA A 235 1.73 2.96 -18.17
CA ALA A 235 2.77 2.37 -17.32
C ALA A 235 3.97 3.30 -17.15
N GLU A 236 4.32 4.11 -18.14
CA GLU A 236 5.41 5.07 -18.06
C GLU A 236 5.26 6.04 -16.88
N ARG A 237 4.03 6.42 -16.57
CA ARG A 237 3.68 7.28 -15.44
C ARG A 237 3.38 6.48 -14.17
N GLU A 238 2.58 5.43 -14.28
CA GLU A 238 2.03 4.76 -13.09
C GLU A 238 3.03 3.84 -12.39
N ILE A 239 3.93 3.20 -13.12
CA ILE A 239 4.95 2.35 -12.50
C ILE A 239 5.88 3.14 -11.55
N PRO A 240 6.52 4.25 -11.97
CA PRO A 240 7.31 5.08 -11.03
C PRO A 240 6.45 5.69 -9.92
N TRP A 241 5.18 6.07 -10.19
CA TRP A 241 4.26 6.57 -9.20
C TRP A 241 3.97 5.52 -8.11
N HIS A 242 3.58 4.31 -8.50
CA HIS A 242 3.33 3.21 -7.57
C HIS A 242 4.57 2.83 -6.76
N ALA A 243 5.73 2.77 -7.41
CA ALA A 243 7.00 2.46 -6.73
C ALA A 243 7.35 3.52 -5.68
N ALA A 244 7.19 4.81 -6.00
CA ALA A 244 7.46 5.90 -5.07
C ALA A 244 6.54 5.85 -3.84
N LEU A 245 5.22 5.67 -4.06
CA LEU A 245 4.26 5.61 -2.97
C LEU A 245 4.45 4.36 -2.10
N LEU A 246 4.70 3.21 -2.72
CA LEU A 246 4.94 1.96 -1.99
C LEU A 246 6.19 2.05 -1.11
N THR A 247 7.31 2.52 -1.67
CA THR A 247 8.56 2.63 -0.90
C THR A 247 8.52 3.75 0.12
N GLY A 248 7.80 4.84 -0.17
CA GLY A 248 7.59 5.94 0.76
C GLY A 248 6.69 5.57 1.95
N ALA A 249 5.78 4.62 1.76
CA ALA A 249 4.89 4.15 2.81
C ALA A 249 5.51 3.11 3.75
N ALA A 250 6.71 2.60 3.43
CA ALA A 250 7.42 1.71 4.35
C ALA A 250 7.83 2.48 5.61
N CYS A 251 7.39 2.00 6.78
CA CYS A 251 7.68 2.65 8.04
C CYS A 251 8.71 1.89 8.87
N ALA A 252 9.79 2.57 9.24
CA ALA A 252 10.78 2.04 10.18
C ALA A 252 10.14 1.74 11.54
N ASP A 253 10.28 0.52 12.02
CA ASP A 253 9.69 0.04 13.26
C ASP A 253 10.73 0.07 14.39
N GLY A 254 10.52 0.95 15.38
CA GLY A 254 11.41 1.10 16.54
C GLY A 254 11.18 0.07 17.64
N VAL A 255 10.14 -0.76 17.54
CA VAL A 255 9.81 -1.79 18.53
C VAL A 255 10.27 -3.17 18.05
N LEU A 256 9.86 -3.55 16.84
CA LEU A 256 10.18 -4.87 16.28
C LEU A 256 11.46 -4.86 15.42
N GLY A 257 11.92 -3.67 15.04
CA GLY A 257 13.02 -3.48 14.12
C GLY A 257 12.62 -3.66 12.64
N GLY A 258 13.45 -3.16 11.74
CA GLY A 258 13.17 -3.20 10.31
C GLY A 258 12.07 -2.24 9.88
N HIS A 259 11.31 -2.62 8.86
CA HIS A 259 10.23 -1.81 8.30
C HIS A 259 8.94 -2.61 8.18
N THR A 260 7.81 -1.95 8.38
CA THR A 260 6.50 -2.48 8.01
C THR A 260 5.97 -1.81 6.74
N LEU A 261 5.10 -2.51 6.02
CA LEU A 261 4.30 -2.01 4.90
C LEU A 261 2.86 -2.37 5.18
N ASP A 262 2.27 -1.69 6.15
CA ASP A 262 0.90 -1.96 6.57
C ASP A 262 -0.11 -1.72 5.43
N GLN A 263 -1.36 -2.01 5.68
CA GLN A 263 -2.40 -1.84 4.68
C GLN A 263 -2.67 -0.37 4.35
N GLY A 264 -2.32 0.56 5.26
CA GLY A 264 -2.63 1.99 5.13
C GLY A 264 -4.14 2.26 5.27
N SER A 265 -4.59 3.39 4.67
CA SER A 265 -5.99 3.73 4.63
C SER A 265 -6.66 3.78 6.01
N CYS A 266 -7.89 3.28 6.15
CA CYS A 266 -8.64 3.36 7.39
C CYS A 266 -8.06 2.48 8.51
N TYR A 267 -7.33 1.42 8.20
CA TYR A 267 -6.82 0.50 9.21
C TYR A 267 -5.83 1.22 10.15
N SER A 268 -4.73 1.74 9.64
CA SER A 268 -3.74 2.46 10.44
C SER A 268 -4.23 3.83 10.88
N PHE A 269 -4.75 4.60 9.92
CA PHE A 269 -5.03 6.02 10.14
C PHE A 269 -6.31 6.28 10.95
N ARG A 270 -7.28 5.40 10.87
CA ARG A 270 -8.57 5.56 11.54
C ARG A 270 -8.78 4.59 12.67
N HIS A 271 -8.58 3.30 12.43
CA HIS A 271 -8.84 2.28 13.42
C HIS A 271 -7.64 2.00 14.34
N GLY A 272 -6.44 2.44 13.96
CA GLY A 272 -5.26 2.39 14.83
C GLY A 272 -4.69 1.00 15.01
N PHE A 273 -4.71 0.16 13.97
CA PHE A 273 -4.04 -1.13 13.99
C PHE A 273 -3.33 -1.44 12.66
N ASN A 274 -2.25 -2.19 12.72
CA ASN A 274 -1.58 -2.75 11.55
C ASN A 274 -2.20 -4.14 11.30
N GLY A 275 -3.02 -4.27 10.29
CA GLY A 275 -3.61 -5.53 9.89
C GLY A 275 -3.30 -5.76 8.42
N ALA A 276 -3.47 -6.91 7.91
CA ALA A 276 -3.23 -8.27 8.33
C ALA A 276 -1.77 -8.63 8.06
N ALA A 277 -1.19 -9.63 8.74
CA ALA A 277 0.23 -9.99 8.51
C ALA A 277 0.55 -10.36 7.05
N ARG A 278 -0.42 -10.86 6.28
CA ARG A 278 -0.27 -11.11 4.84
C ARG A 278 0.03 -9.85 4.04
N ASP A 279 -0.49 -8.68 4.45
CA ASP A 279 -0.44 -7.46 3.64
C ASP A 279 0.97 -6.89 3.53
N PRO A 280 1.75 -6.66 4.61
CA PRO A 280 3.14 -6.28 4.47
C PRO A 280 3.95 -7.24 3.59
N LEU A 281 3.72 -8.55 3.74
CA LEU A 281 4.41 -9.59 2.98
C LEU A 281 4.05 -9.54 1.49
N GLN A 282 2.77 -9.35 1.17
CA GLN A 282 2.27 -9.19 -0.19
C GLN A 282 2.75 -7.88 -0.83
N HIS A 283 2.74 -6.79 -0.06
CA HIS A 283 3.19 -5.48 -0.53
C HIS A 283 4.69 -5.48 -0.85
N ALA A 284 5.49 -6.25 -0.13
CA ALA A 284 6.93 -6.33 -0.35
C ALA A 284 7.36 -7.17 -1.57
N LEU A 285 6.46 -7.97 -2.16
CA LEU A 285 6.81 -8.82 -3.30
C LEU A 285 7.44 -8.07 -4.50
N PRO A 286 6.87 -6.96 -5.00
CA PRO A 286 7.51 -6.21 -6.07
C PRO A 286 8.81 -5.53 -5.63
N LEU A 287 8.98 -5.22 -4.35
CA LEU A 287 10.22 -4.62 -3.82
C LEU A 287 11.41 -5.56 -3.90
N VAL A 288 11.23 -6.85 -3.96
CA VAL A 288 12.31 -7.82 -4.21
C VAL A 288 13.14 -7.43 -5.46
N TYR A 289 12.50 -6.79 -6.44
CA TYR A 289 13.11 -6.39 -7.72
C TYR A 289 13.51 -4.92 -7.77
N ILE A 290 12.93 -4.08 -6.92
CA ILE A 290 13.15 -2.63 -6.92
C ILE A 290 14.08 -2.23 -5.77
N GLU A 291 13.83 -2.76 -4.56
CA GLU A 291 14.57 -2.48 -3.33
C GLU A 291 14.65 -3.72 -2.45
N PRO A 292 15.49 -4.70 -2.82
CA PRO A 292 15.55 -6.00 -2.14
C PRO A 292 15.87 -5.91 -0.64
N ASP A 293 16.69 -4.94 -0.22
CA ASP A 293 16.99 -4.71 1.20
C ASP A 293 15.74 -4.32 1.99
N LEU A 294 14.87 -3.50 1.39
CA LEU A 294 13.60 -3.13 2.00
C LEU A 294 12.63 -4.32 2.05
N ALA A 295 12.56 -5.13 0.98
CA ALA A 295 11.76 -6.35 0.98
C ALA A 295 12.19 -7.34 2.08
N LEU A 296 13.49 -7.53 2.28
CA LEU A 296 14.04 -8.35 3.36
C LEU A 296 13.70 -7.76 4.73
N SER A 297 13.83 -6.45 4.86
CA SER A 297 13.50 -5.73 6.10
C SER A 297 12.03 -5.94 6.51
N VAL A 298 11.10 -5.84 5.55
CA VAL A 298 9.66 -6.10 5.77
C VAL A 298 9.41 -7.58 6.13
N LEU A 299 10.04 -8.51 5.43
CA LEU A 299 9.93 -9.94 5.75
C LEU A 299 10.34 -10.21 7.20
N ARG A 300 11.49 -9.67 7.63
CA ARG A 300 12.02 -9.87 8.99
C ARG A 300 11.14 -9.22 10.04
N ASN A 301 10.68 -8.00 9.80
CA ASN A 301 9.76 -7.30 10.69
C ASN A 301 8.47 -8.09 10.88
N THR A 302 7.81 -8.50 9.79
CA THR A 302 6.54 -9.25 9.88
C THR A 302 6.73 -10.62 10.53
N CYS A 303 7.85 -11.32 10.27
CA CYS A 303 8.18 -12.55 10.98
C CYS A 303 8.36 -12.35 12.50
N ALA A 304 8.77 -11.16 12.94
CA ALA A 304 8.91 -10.84 14.37
C ALA A 304 7.56 -10.60 15.08
N TRP A 305 6.45 -10.47 14.35
CA TRP A 305 5.10 -10.43 14.96
C TRP A 305 4.73 -11.76 15.60
N GLY A 306 5.30 -12.87 15.09
CA GLY A 306 4.95 -14.22 15.47
C GLY A 306 5.54 -14.71 16.77
N GLY A 307 5.05 -15.87 17.21
CA GLY A 307 5.54 -16.61 18.36
C GLY A 307 6.50 -17.73 17.99
N PRO A 308 7.19 -18.32 19.01
CA PRO A 308 8.14 -19.41 18.79
C PRO A 308 7.53 -20.70 18.23
N ASP A 309 6.23 -20.86 18.28
CA ASP A 309 5.48 -21.98 17.71
C ASP A 309 5.25 -21.86 16.20
N GLY A 310 5.55 -20.68 15.63
CA GLY A 310 5.35 -20.37 14.20
C GLY A 310 3.99 -19.78 13.87
N ASP A 311 3.15 -19.49 14.88
CA ASP A 311 1.91 -18.71 14.68
C ASP A 311 2.28 -17.29 14.24
N LEU A 312 1.59 -16.78 13.23
CA LEU A 312 1.72 -15.42 12.76
C LEU A 312 0.38 -14.72 13.00
N PRO A 313 0.32 -13.72 13.90
CA PRO A 313 -0.93 -13.09 14.27
C PRO A 313 -1.53 -12.31 13.10
N TYR A 314 -2.84 -12.06 13.17
CA TYR A 314 -3.53 -11.28 12.14
C TYR A 314 -3.04 -9.84 12.12
N ALA A 315 -2.96 -9.19 13.28
CA ALA A 315 -2.69 -7.76 13.37
C ALA A 315 -1.83 -7.39 14.58
N LEU A 316 -1.27 -6.20 14.54
CA LEU A 316 -0.69 -5.50 15.70
C LEU A 316 -1.61 -4.36 16.11
N GLY A 317 -1.83 -4.21 17.41
CA GLY A 317 -2.50 -3.05 17.98
C GLY A 317 -1.66 -1.76 17.87
N PRO A 318 -2.21 -0.61 18.33
CA PRO A 318 -1.52 0.67 18.25
C PRO A 318 -0.24 0.74 19.11
N ASP A 319 -0.08 -0.19 20.04
CA ASP A 319 1.10 -0.37 20.89
C ASP A 319 2.09 -1.43 20.35
N LYS A 320 1.93 -1.85 19.10
CA LYS A 320 2.71 -2.89 18.43
C LYS A 320 2.61 -4.28 19.08
N ARG A 321 1.56 -4.53 19.85
CA ARG A 321 1.30 -5.87 20.41
C ARG A 321 0.43 -6.68 19.48
N PRO A 322 0.72 -7.99 19.32
CA PRO A 322 -0.09 -8.88 18.52
C PRO A 322 -1.53 -8.98 19.02
N TRP A 323 -2.49 -8.90 18.08
CA TRP A 323 -3.88 -9.24 18.32
C TRP A 323 -4.12 -10.70 17.92
N THR A 324 -4.16 -11.57 18.92
CA THR A 324 -4.30 -13.01 18.73
C THR A 324 -5.76 -13.47 18.66
N ASP A 325 -6.69 -12.64 19.15
CA ASP A 325 -8.10 -13.05 19.35
C ASP A 325 -9.03 -12.55 18.24
N LEU A 326 -8.60 -11.61 17.39
CA LEU A 326 -9.45 -11.01 16.37
C LEU A 326 -9.73 -11.99 15.22
N PHE A 327 -8.67 -12.44 14.55
CA PHE A 327 -8.71 -13.41 13.46
C PHE A 327 -7.54 -14.39 13.57
N ARG A 328 -7.76 -15.61 13.09
CA ARG A 328 -6.70 -16.61 12.85
C ARG A 328 -6.82 -17.11 11.42
N PRO A 329 -6.40 -16.30 10.42
CA PRO A 329 -6.46 -16.71 9.05
C PRO A 329 -5.46 -17.82 8.76
N SER A 330 -5.85 -18.70 7.87
CA SER A 330 -5.06 -19.88 7.54
C SER A 330 -4.00 -19.65 6.46
N ASP A 331 -3.86 -18.45 5.93
CA ASP A 331 -2.94 -18.12 4.83
C ASP A 331 -1.69 -17.33 5.23
N GLN A 332 -1.62 -16.74 6.42
CA GLN A 332 -0.55 -15.82 6.82
C GLN A 332 0.84 -16.39 6.61
N ASN A 333 1.06 -17.63 7.04
CA ASN A 333 2.35 -18.30 6.88
C ASN A 333 2.75 -18.51 5.41
N LEU A 334 1.80 -18.76 4.52
CA LEU A 334 2.09 -18.95 3.09
C LEU A 334 2.68 -17.69 2.45
N TRP A 335 2.24 -16.51 2.87
CA TRP A 335 2.78 -15.25 2.38
C TRP A 335 4.23 -15.02 2.81
N ALA A 336 4.59 -15.36 4.06
CA ALA A 336 5.98 -15.30 4.52
C ALA A 336 6.88 -16.28 3.76
N LEU A 337 6.43 -17.52 3.57
CA LEU A 337 7.16 -18.53 2.81
C LEU A 337 7.33 -18.12 1.34
N TRP A 338 6.33 -17.49 0.73
CA TRP A 338 6.42 -16.98 -0.63
C TRP A 338 7.44 -15.86 -0.76
N LEU A 339 7.30 -14.78 0.04
CA LEU A 339 8.23 -13.65 -0.02
C LEU A 339 9.68 -14.09 0.22
N ALA A 340 9.91 -14.98 1.18
CA ALA A 340 11.22 -15.55 1.46
C ALA A 340 11.78 -16.32 0.26
N ALA A 341 10.98 -17.19 -0.38
CA ALA A 341 11.38 -17.96 -1.54
C ALA A 341 11.68 -17.08 -2.75
N GLU A 342 10.86 -16.05 -2.96
CA GLU A 342 11.05 -15.08 -4.04
C GLU A 342 12.31 -14.24 -3.83
N TYR A 343 12.54 -13.76 -2.61
CA TYR A 343 13.73 -13.00 -2.25
C TYR A 343 15.01 -13.79 -2.50
N LEU A 344 15.11 -15.00 -1.96
CA LEU A 344 16.32 -15.83 -2.14
C LEU A 344 16.57 -16.16 -3.61
N SER A 345 15.51 -16.46 -4.37
CA SER A 345 15.63 -16.84 -5.77
C SER A 345 16.06 -15.66 -6.65
N ALA A 346 15.60 -14.45 -6.33
CA ALA A 346 15.93 -13.25 -7.08
C ALA A 346 17.32 -12.69 -6.72
N THR A 347 17.68 -12.69 -5.44
CA THR A 347 18.91 -12.04 -4.94
C THR A 347 20.09 -13.01 -4.79
N GLY A 348 19.83 -14.26 -4.50
CA GLY A 348 20.85 -15.23 -4.14
C GLY A 348 21.46 -15.05 -2.75
N ASP A 349 20.93 -14.14 -1.93
CA ASP A 349 21.46 -13.81 -0.60
C ASP A 349 21.10 -14.88 0.45
N GLU A 350 21.92 -15.91 0.54
CA GLU A 350 21.79 -16.96 1.56
C GLU A 350 22.16 -16.47 2.97
N ALA A 351 22.98 -15.42 3.07
CA ALA A 351 23.45 -14.92 4.37
C ALA A 351 22.29 -14.28 5.17
N ALA A 352 21.33 -13.67 4.49
CA ALA A 352 20.14 -13.08 5.10
C ALA A 352 19.36 -14.08 5.96
N PHE A 353 19.35 -15.35 5.60
CA PHE A 353 18.60 -16.41 6.28
C PHE A 353 19.28 -16.96 7.53
N ARG A 354 20.54 -16.60 7.77
CA ARG A 354 21.32 -16.97 8.95
C ARG A 354 21.21 -15.94 10.07
N ALA A 355 20.78 -14.72 9.76
CA ALA A 355 20.62 -13.66 10.74
C ALA A 355 19.35 -13.88 11.57
N ASP A 356 19.44 -13.63 12.87
CA ASP A 356 18.34 -13.85 13.81
C ASP A 356 17.19 -12.87 13.59
N VAL A 357 15.98 -13.37 13.73
CA VAL A 357 14.73 -12.64 13.81
C VAL A 357 14.16 -12.83 15.20
N PRO A 358 13.84 -11.75 15.94
CA PRO A 358 13.23 -11.86 17.25
C PRO A 358 11.80 -12.40 17.16
N TYR A 359 11.30 -12.87 18.28
CA TYR A 359 9.87 -13.16 18.46
C TYR A 359 9.25 -12.11 19.40
N HIS A 360 7.95 -11.91 19.28
CA HIS A 360 7.24 -11.09 20.25
C HIS A 360 7.09 -11.85 21.60
N PRO A 361 7.28 -11.20 22.76
CA PRO A 361 7.88 -9.87 22.96
C PRO A 361 9.39 -9.86 22.68
N VAL A 362 9.83 -8.88 21.90
CA VAL A 362 11.18 -8.83 21.30
C VAL A 362 12.32 -8.89 22.32
N HIS A 363 12.09 -8.38 23.53
CA HIS A 363 13.12 -8.35 24.58
C HIS A 363 13.07 -9.53 25.55
N GLU A 364 12.04 -10.34 25.48
CA GLU A 364 11.80 -11.47 26.40
C GLU A 364 12.02 -12.82 25.73
N THR A 365 11.81 -12.90 24.42
CA THR A 365 11.88 -14.14 23.64
C THR A 365 13.11 -14.11 22.73
N PRO A 366 14.06 -15.03 22.91
CA PRO A 366 15.25 -15.12 22.04
C PRO A 366 14.86 -15.30 20.58
N GLY A 367 15.54 -14.56 19.70
CA GLY A 367 15.42 -14.73 18.27
C GLY A 367 16.02 -16.04 17.79
N VAL A 368 15.70 -16.39 16.56
CA VAL A 368 16.27 -17.53 15.83
C VAL A 368 16.63 -17.08 14.41
N PRO A 369 17.56 -17.78 13.72
CA PRO A 369 17.82 -17.54 12.32
C PRO A 369 16.52 -17.50 11.50
N LEU A 370 16.44 -16.60 10.51
CA LEU A 370 15.25 -16.46 9.65
C LEU A 370 14.82 -17.81 9.05
N LEU A 371 15.76 -18.67 8.62
CA LEU A 371 15.45 -20.01 8.13
C LEU A 371 14.71 -20.85 9.18
N GLU A 372 15.13 -20.79 10.45
CA GLU A 372 14.44 -21.51 11.54
C GLU A 372 13.06 -20.94 11.82
N ASN A 373 12.89 -19.60 11.78
CA ASN A 373 11.60 -18.96 11.92
C ASN A 373 10.62 -19.44 10.82
N LEU A 374 11.05 -19.40 9.55
CA LEU A 374 10.26 -19.89 8.41
C LEU A 374 9.96 -21.40 8.50
N ARG A 375 10.90 -22.20 9.00
CA ARG A 375 10.67 -23.64 9.26
C ARG A 375 9.57 -23.87 10.29
N ARG A 376 9.53 -23.08 11.36
CA ARG A 376 8.46 -23.14 12.36
C ARG A 376 7.12 -22.69 11.78
N GLN A 377 7.11 -21.65 10.98
CA GLN A 377 5.92 -21.21 10.26
C GLN A 377 5.38 -22.29 9.31
N PHE A 378 6.26 -22.98 8.56
CA PHE A 378 5.85 -24.10 7.73
C PHE A 378 5.25 -25.25 8.58
N ARG A 379 5.87 -25.60 9.70
CA ARG A 379 5.34 -26.64 10.61
C ARG A 379 4.01 -26.26 11.23
N PHE A 380 3.84 -24.99 11.59
CA PHE A 380 2.55 -24.47 12.07
C PHE A 380 1.48 -24.61 10.99
N PHE A 381 1.77 -24.19 9.78
CA PHE A 381 0.86 -24.35 8.64
C PHE A 381 0.52 -25.83 8.38
N ALA A 382 1.52 -26.69 8.29
CA ALA A 382 1.31 -28.10 7.99
C ALA A 382 0.59 -28.90 9.10
N GLY A 383 0.82 -28.54 10.38
CA GLY A 383 0.35 -29.29 11.54
C GLY A 383 -0.80 -28.65 12.28
N VAL A 384 -0.72 -27.33 12.57
CA VAL A 384 -1.74 -26.61 13.38
C VAL A 384 -2.86 -26.10 12.50
N VAL A 385 -2.58 -25.38 11.42
CA VAL A 385 -3.60 -25.07 10.40
C VAL A 385 -4.10 -26.40 9.84
N GLY A 386 -3.21 -27.21 9.30
CA GLY A 386 -3.49 -28.58 8.91
C GLY A 386 -4.54 -28.70 7.80
N ARG A 387 -5.08 -29.90 7.66
CA ARG A 387 -6.08 -30.24 6.64
C ARG A 387 -7.35 -30.76 7.27
N GLY A 388 -8.48 -30.57 6.57
CA GLY A 388 -9.78 -31.05 6.98
C GLY A 388 -10.13 -32.43 6.40
N GLU A 389 -11.43 -32.73 6.40
CA GLU A 389 -11.98 -34.04 6.05
C GLU A 389 -11.84 -34.38 4.56
N HIS A 390 -11.91 -33.35 3.67
CA HIS A 390 -11.70 -33.50 2.24
C HIS A 390 -10.22 -33.45 1.85
N GLY A 391 -9.35 -33.17 2.81
CA GLY A 391 -7.90 -33.08 2.64
C GLY A 391 -7.38 -31.70 2.25
N HIS A 392 -8.24 -30.71 2.07
CA HIS A 392 -7.86 -29.33 1.84
C HIS A 392 -7.38 -28.65 3.14
N VAL A 393 -6.69 -27.51 2.97
CA VAL A 393 -6.24 -26.67 4.09
C VAL A 393 -7.44 -26.19 4.87
N ARG A 394 -7.43 -26.31 6.21
CA ARG A 394 -8.50 -25.80 7.06
C ARG A 394 -8.61 -24.28 6.91
N ILE A 395 -9.83 -23.77 6.88
CA ILE A 395 -10.06 -22.32 6.72
C ILE A 395 -9.80 -21.55 8.02
N LEU A 396 -9.93 -22.22 9.18
CA LEU A 396 -9.96 -21.61 10.50
C LEU A 396 -11.08 -20.54 10.56
N ASN A 397 -10.82 -19.36 11.14
CA ASN A 397 -11.84 -18.31 11.18
C ASN A 397 -11.75 -17.30 10.02
N ALA A 398 -10.75 -17.46 9.15
CA ALA A 398 -10.58 -16.67 7.92
C ALA A 398 -9.58 -17.34 6.97
N ASP A 399 -9.65 -17.01 5.71
CA ASP A 399 -8.55 -17.09 4.74
C ASP A 399 -8.31 -15.70 4.13
N TRP A 400 -7.87 -15.57 2.90
CA TRP A 400 -7.74 -14.25 2.26
C TRP A 400 -9.07 -13.48 2.26
N ASN A 401 -10.19 -14.17 2.02
CA ASN A 401 -11.52 -13.59 2.09
C ASN A 401 -12.14 -13.87 3.46
N ASP A 402 -11.99 -12.95 4.40
CA ASP A 402 -12.43 -13.07 5.78
C ASP A 402 -13.96 -13.35 5.91
N MET A 403 -14.72 -13.02 4.86
CA MET A 403 -16.18 -13.17 4.85
C MET A 403 -16.67 -14.45 4.15
N ALA A 404 -15.79 -15.22 3.49
CA ALA A 404 -16.19 -16.45 2.77
C ALA A 404 -16.89 -17.46 3.67
N ILE A 405 -16.53 -17.49 4.95
CA ILE A 405 -17.14 -18.36 5.95
C ILE A 405 -18.63 -18.06 6.16
N THR A 406 -19.03 -16.80 6.15
CA THR A 406 -20.40 -16.38 6.47
C THR A 406 -21.38 -16.67 5.34
N GLU A 407 -20.88 -16.83 4.11
CA GLU A 407 -21.70 -17.07 2.91
C GLU A 407 -21.84 -18.55 2.54
N SER A 408 -21.29 -19.44 3.36
CA SER A 408 -21.36 -20.89 3.14
C SER A 408 -22.74 -21.52 3.38
N GLY A 409 -23.64 -20.79 4.06
CA GLY A 409 -24.91 -21.36 4.54
C GLY A 409 -24.77 -22.29 5.76
N VAL A 410 -23.55 -22.51 6.23
CA VAL A 410 -23.23 -23.29 7.44
C VAL A 410 -23.01 -22.31 8.61
N PRO A 411 -23.42 -22.63 9.85
CA PRO A 411 -23.13 -21.80 11.00
C PRO A 411 -21.64 -21.47 11.11
N ARG A 412 -21.33 -20.19 11.39
CA ARG A 412 -19.96 -19.65 11.36
C ARG A 412 -18.99 -20.45 12.23
N GLU A 413 -19.38 -20.80 13.45
CA GLU A 413 -18.57 -21.59 14.39
C GLU A 413 -18.28 -23.01 13.87
N VAL A 414 -19.19 -23.60 13.10
CA VAL A 414 -19.00 -24.90 12.46
C VAL A 414 -18.01 -24.81 11.31
N MET A 415 -18.10 -23.74 10.49
CA MET A 415 -17.12 -23.46 9.45
C MET A 415 -15.72 -23.21 10.02
N ILE A 416 -15.60 -22.43 11.09
CA ILE A 416 -14.33 -22.20 11.78
C ILE A 416 -13.70 -23.51 12.24
N ALA A 417 -14.53 -24.40 12.81
CA ALA A 417 -14.04 -25.67 13.36
C ALA A 417 -13.67 -26.70 12.27
N ARG A 418 -14.42 -26.75 11.16
CA ARG A 418 -14.35 -27.86 10.20
C ARG A 418 -14.31 -27.43 8.73
N GLY A 419 -14.38 -26.13 8.43
CA GLY A 419 -14.32 -25.63 7.05
C GLY A 419 -12.95 -25.79 6.43
N GLU A 420 -12.91 -25.93 5.12
CA GLU A 420 -11.70 -26.14 4.31
C GLU A 420 -11.65 -25.15 3.15
N SER A 421 -10.46 -24.59 2.90
CA SER A 421 -10.17 -23.61 1.86
C SER A 421 -9.51 -24.28 0.66
N VAL A 422 -10.20 -24.33 -0.47
CA VAL A 422 -9.60 -24.72 -1.77
C VAL A 422 -8.64 -23.63 -2.24
N LEU A 423 -8.96 -22.34 -1.95
CA LEU A 423 -8.07 -21.21 -2.22
C LEU A 423 -6.68 -21.42 -1.59
N ASN A 424 -6.63 -21.64 -0.28
CA ASN A 424 -5.35 -21.81 0.41
C ASN A 424 -4.65 -23.11 0.01
N SER A 425 -5.39 -24.14 -0.38
CA SER A 425 -4.83 -25.36 -0.94
C SER A 425 -4.16 -25.11 -2.29
N ALA A 426 -4.77 -24.30 -3.15
CA ALA A 426 -4.20 -23.90 -4.45
C ALA A 426 -2.96 -23.01 -4.27
N MET A 427 -3.04 -22.02 -3.37
CA MET A 427 -1.90 -21.16 -3.03
C MET A 427 -0.74 -21.99 -2.46
N ALA A 428 -1.01 -22.91 -1.52
CA ALA A 428 0.00 -23.81 -0.96
C ALA A 428 0.61 -24.72 -2.01
N GLY A 429 -0.20 -25.23 -2.96
CA GLY A 429 0.26 -26.01 -4.10
C GLY A 429 1.29 -25.27 -4.96
N TRP A 430 1.21 -23.93 -4.99
CA TRP A 430 2.18 -23.07 -5.69
C TRP A 430 3.36 -22.67 -4.80
N VAL A 431 3.12 -22.25 -3.55
CA VAL A 431 4.13 -21.69 -2.63
C VAL A 431 5.08 -22.78 -2.12
N LEU A 432 4.55 -23.91 -1.64
CA LEU A 432 5.34 -24.91 -0.93
C LEU A 432 6.47 -25.54 -1.77
N PRO A 433 6.30 -25.86 -3.08
CA PRO A 433 7.42 -26.32 -3.90
C PRO A 433 8.55 -25.29 -4.04
N ARG A 434 8.23 -24.01 -4.01
CA ARG A 434 9.21 -22.90 -4.08
C ARG A 434 9.92 -22.70 -2.76
N TYR A 435 9.20 -22.77 -1.66
CA TYR A 435 9.80 -22.82 -0.32
C TYR A 435 10.68 -24.06 -0.14
N ALA A 436 10.28 -25.22 -0.67
CA ALA A 436 11.10 -26.41 -0.67
C ALA A 436 12.45 -26.19 -1.39
N THR A 437 12.44 -25.45 -2.51
CA THR A 437 13.68 -25.08 -3.21
C THR A 437 14.57 -24.18 -2.36
N LEU A 438 13.99 -23.22 -1.63
CA LEU A 438 14.70 -22.39 -0.66
C LEU A 438 15.34 -23.27 0.44
N ALA A 439 14.53 -24.09 1.10
CA ALA A 439 14.98 -24.95 2.20
C ALA A 439 16.12 -25.90 1.76
N GLU A 440 15.99 -26.53 0.59
CA GLU A 440 17.00 -27.41 0.00
C GLU A 440 18.31 -26.66 -0.28
N ARG A 441 18.22 -25.43 -0.86
CA ARG A 441 19.38 -24.59 -1.14
C ARG A 441 20.12 -24.17 0.14
N LEU A 442 19.38 -23.98 1.23
CA LEU A 442 19.94 -23.64 2.54
C LEU A 442 20.31 -24.88 3.41
N GLY A 443 20.23 -26.08 2.84
CA GLY A 443 20.64 -27.34 3.48
C GLY A 443 19.59 -28.02 4.34
N ASP A 444 18.36 -27.52 4.41
CA ASP A 444 17.26 -28.16 5.16
C ASP A 444 16.48 -29.15 4.26
N HIS A 445 17.12 -30.23 3.90
CA HIS A 445 16.58 -31.26 2.99
C HIS A 445 15.30 -31.93 3.53
N ALA A 446 15.17 -32.08 4.85
CA ALA A 446 14.00 -32.70 5.47
C ALA A 446 12.75 -31.85 5.27
N THR A 447 12.83 -30.59 5.65
CA THR A 447 11.74 -29.62 5.43
C THR A 447 11.42 -29.44 3.94
N ALA A 448 12.45 -29.47 3.08
CA ALA A 448 12.25 -29.38 1.63
C ALA A 448 11.43 -30.57 1.08
N ALA A 449 11.73 -31.78 1.54
CA ALA A 449 11.00 -33.00 1.13
C ALA A 449 9.54 -32.97 1.60
N GLU A 450 9.28 -32.55 2.84
CA GLU A 450 7.94 -32.42 3.43
C GLU A 450 7.13 -31.37 2.70
N ALA A 451 7.68 -30.17 2.47
CA ALA A 451 7.01 -29.07 1.79
C ALA A 451 6.67 -29.42 0.34
N ARG A 452 7.60 -30.05 -0.39
CA ARG A 452 7.37 -30.49 -1.78
C ARG A 452 6.26 -31.53 -1.85
N LYS A 453 6.27 -32.51 -0.94
CA LYS A 453 5.24 -33.55 -0.85
C LYS A 453 3.85 -32.94 -0.57
N LEU A 454 3.73 -32.09 0.45
CA LEU A 454 2.47 -31.43 0.82
C LEU A 454 1.95 -30.55 -0.33
N GLY A 455 2.83 -29.77 -0.96
CA GLY A 455 2.44 -28.92 -2.10
C GLY A 455 1.91 -29.73 -3.28
N GLU A 456 2.53 -30.87 -3.61
CA GLU A 456 2.04 -31.74 -4.69
C GLU A 456 0.72 -32.43 -4.34
N GLU A 457 0.55 -32.91 -3.11
CA GLU A 457 -0.73 -33.47 -2.65
C GLU A 457 -1.87 -32.47 -2.76
N LEU A 458 -1.66 -31.21 -2.34
CA LEU A 458 -2.66 -30.16 -2.43
C LEU A 458 -2.94 -29.77 -3.88
N ARG A 459 -1.93 -29.69 -4.73
CA ARG A 459 -2.12 -29.45 -6.17
C ARG A 459 -3.02 -30.49 -6.83
N VAL A 460 -2.81 -31.76 -6.50
CA VAL A 460 -3.63 -32.89 -7.01
C VAL A 460 -5.06 -32.79 -6.52
N LEU A 461 -5.27 -32.45 -5.25
CA LEU A 461 -6.63 -32.23 -4.70
C LEU A 461 -7.34 -31.10 -5.44
N VAL A 462 -6.68 -29.94 -5.60
CA VAL A 462 -7.23 -28.78 -6.31
C VAL A 462 -7.58 -29.14 -7.77
N ALA A 463 -6.81 -30.00 -8.44
CA ALA A 463 -7.14 -30.43 -9.78
C ALA A 463 -8.47 -31.19 -9.87
N GLY A 464 -8.88 -31.85 -8.76
CA GLY A 464 -10.18 -32.51 -8.61
C GLY A 464 -11.36 -31.57 -8.36
N GLU A 465 -11.11 -30.29 -8.05
CA GLU A 465 -12.16 -29.32 -7.72
C GLU A 465 -12.83 -28.66 -8.93
N TRP A 466 -12.44 -29.05 -10.13
CA TRP A 466 -13.10 -28.59 -11.36
C TRP A 466 -14.53 -29.13 -11.49
N ASN A 467 -15.54 -28.25 -11.43
CA ASN A 467 -16.94 -28.65 -11.50
C ASN A 467 -17.52 -28.68 -12.95
N GLY A 468 -16.65 -28.51 -13.96
CA GLY A 468 -17.04 -28.42 -15.37
C GLY A 468 -17.08 -26.99 -15.92
N ARG A 469 -17.00 -25.95 -15.04
CA ARG A 469 -17.04 -24.53 -15.41
C ARG A 469 -15.92 -23.72 -14.72
N TRP A 470 -15.65 -23.99 -13.44
CA TRP A 470 -14.65 -23.33 -12.61
C TRP A 470 -14.23 -24.23 -11.44
N TYR A 471 -13.28 -23.80 -10.61
CA TYR A 471 -12.84 -24.49 -9.41
C TYR A 471 -13.70 -24.08 -8.21
N ARG A 472 -14.13 -25.05 -7.41
CA ARG A 472 -14.86 -24.84 -6.15
C ARG A 472 -14.05 -24.00 -5.17
N ARG A 473 -14.74 -23.31 -4.27
CA ARG A 473 -14.11 -22.35 -3.36
C ARG A 473 -13.76 -22.93 -2.00
N ALA A 474 -14.67 -23.64 -1.38
CA ALA A 474 -14.50 -24.12 -0.01
C ALA A 474 -15.46 -25.28 0.29
N TYR A 475 -15.17 -25.99 1.37
CA TYR A 475 -16.03 -27.02 1.93
C TYR A 475 -16.41 -26.69 3.36
N GLY A 476 -17.63 -27.02 3.74
CA GLY A 476 -18.12 -27.09 5.10
C GLY A 476 -18.85 -28.41 5.32
N PRO A 477 -19.20 -28.75 6.58
CA PRO A 477 -19.98 -29.96 6.85
C PRO A 477 -21.32 -29.95 6.11
N GLY A 478 -21.42 -30.80 5.09
CA GLY A 478 -22.63 -30.91 4.26
C GLY A 478 -22.85 -29.75 3.29
N ALA A 479 -21.84 -28.91 3.05
CA ALA A 479 -21.92 -27.77 2.14
C ALA A 479 -20.68 -27.67 1.25
N VAL A 480 -20.91 -27.21 0.01
CA VAL A 480 -19.89 -26.90 -0.98
C VAL A 480 -20.08 -25.45 -1.42
N VAL A 481 -19.05 -24.63 -1.25
CA VAL A 481 -19.04 -23.24 -1.70
C VAL A 481 -18.41 -23.16 -3.09
N GLY A 482 -19.04 -22.42 -4.00
CA GLY A 482 -18.53 -22.24 -5.33
C GLY A 482 -18.89 -23.36 -6.32
N ASP A 483 -19.94 -24.14 -6.04
CA ASP A 483 -20.44 -25.13 -7.01
C ASP A 483 -21.36 -24.46 -8.03
N ASP A 484 -22.26 -23.59 -7.60
CA ASP A 484 -23.22 -22.88 -8.45
C ASP A 484 -22.77 -21.47 -8.85
N ASP A 485 -21.81 -20.91 -8.14
CA ASP A 485 -21.27 -19.55 -8.33
C ASP A 485 -19.76 -19.56 -8.46
N LEU A 486 -19.24 -18.65 -9.29
CA LEU A 486 -17.81 -18.46 -9.46
C LEU A 486 -17.28 -17.54 -8.37
N TRP A 487 -16.29 -18.02 -7.62
CA TRP A 487 -15.47 -17.23 -6.72
C TRP A 487 -14.11 -17.01 -7.36
N LEU A 488 -13.77 -15.74 -7.60
CA LEU A 488 -12.64 -15.36 -8.44
C LEU A 488 -11.30 -15.74 -7.79
N GLU A 489 -11.17 -15.61 -6.48
CA GLU A 489 -9.90 -15.70 -5.78
C GLU A 489 -9.21 -17.07 -5.90
N VAL A 490 -9.95 -18.16 -6.04
CA VAL A 490 -9.37 -19.50 -6.20
C VAL A 490 -8.89 -19.76 -7.63
N GLN A 491 -9.50 -19.12 -8.63
CA GLN A 491 -9.29 -19.45 -10.03
C GLN A 491 -7.86 -19.19 -10.52
N PRO A 492 -7.25 -18.01 -10.28
CA PRO A 492 -5.88 -17.76 -10.68
C PRO A 492 -4.88 -18.69 -9.96
N TRP A 493 -5.10 -19.01 -8.69
CA TRP A 493 -4.22 -19.92 -7.97
C TRP A 493 -4.29 -21.35 -8.47
N ALA A 494 -5.46 -21.84 -8.91
CA ALA A 494 -5.60 -23.14 -9.54
C ALA A 494 -4.81 -23.22 -10.86
N ILE A 495 -4.73 -22.13 -11.62
CA ILE A 495 -3.89 -22.03 -12.81
C ILE A 495 -2.40 -22.00 -12.41
N LEU A 496 -2.01 -21.13 -11.52
CA LEU A 496 -0.62 -20.89 -11.11
C LEU A 496 0.02 -22.15 -10.49
N CYS A 497 -0.72 -22.89 -9.68
CA CYS A 497 -0.21 -24.14 -9.08
C CYS A 497 -0.13 -25.31 -10.10
N GLY A 498 -0.68 -25.15 -11.30
CA GLY A 498 -0.71 -26.19 -12.34
C GLY A 498 -1.80 -27.25 -12.11
N ALA A 499 -2.82 -26.96 -11.33
CA ALA A 499 -4.03 -27.79 -11.20
C ALA A 499 -4.91 -27.69 -12.45
N ALA A 500 -4.87 -26.56 -13.15
CA ALA A 500 -5.52 -26.37 -14.45
C ALA A 500 -4.56 -26.72 -15.59
N PRO A 501 -4.84 -27.75 -16.42
CA PRO A 501 -4.14 -27.96 -17.69
C PRO A 501 -4.29 -26.72 -18.60
N PRO A 502 -3.39 -26.49 -19.58
CA PRO A 502 -3.39 -25.28 -20.41
C PRO A 502 -4.74 -24.99 -21.10
N GLU A 503 -5.40 -26.01 -21.61
CA GLU A 503 -6.70 -25.88 -22.30
C GLU A 503 -7.79 -25.42 -21.31
N ARG A 504 -7.79 -25.98 -20.11
CA ARG A 504 -8.72 -25.60 -19.04
C ARG A 504 -8.43 -24.20 -18.52
N ALA A 505 -7.14 -23.83 -18.40
CA ALA A 505 -6.76 -22.48 -18.02
C ALA A 505 -7.31 -21.45 -19.03
N VAL A 506 -7.17 -21.69 -20.32
CA VAL A 506 -7.74 -20.83 -21.39
C VAL A 506 -9.28 -20.76 -21.32
N GLU A 507 -9.94 -21.90 -21.13
CA GLU A 507 -11.40 -21.97 -20.98
C GLU A 507 -11.88 -21.16 -19.78
N LEU A 508 -11.23 -21.34 -18.62
CA LEU A 508 -11.54 -20.65 -17.36
C LEU A 508 -11.36 -19.14 -17.50
N LEU A 509 -10.21 -18.68 -18.03
CA LEU A 509 -9.91 -17.26 -18.23
C LEU A 509 -10.94 -16.59 -19.17
N ARG A 510 -11.35 -17.27 -20.25
CA ARG A 510 -12.41 -16.78 -21.13
C ARG A 510 -13.78 -16.78 -20.46
N THR A 511 -14.04 -17.72 -19.56
CA THR A 511 -15.27 -17.74 -18.76
C THR A 511 -15.30 -16.56 -17.82
N ILE A 512 -14.21 -16.27 -17.10
CA ILE A 512 -14.09 -15.10 -16.21
C ILE A 512 -14.34 -13.80 -17.00
N GLU A 513 -13.74 -13.65 -18.19
CA GLU A 513 -13.97 -12.46 -19.02
C GLU A 513 -15.45 -12.29 -19.42
N ARG A 514 -16.13 -13.38 -19.77
CA ARG A 514 -17.55 -13.33 -20.16
C ARG A 514 -18.52 -13.15 -19.00
N THR A 515 -18.09 -13.43 -17.76
CA THR A 515 -18.94 -13.42 -16.57
C THR A 515 -18.51 -12.33 -15.59
N SER A 516 -17.53 -12.63 -14.75
CA SER A 516 -17.09 -11.73 -13.67
C SER A 516 -16.53 -10.39 -14.16
N ALA A 517 -15.86 -10.37 -15.33
CA ALA A 517 -15.29 -9.16 -15.91
C ALA A 517 -16.21 -8.45 -16.91
N ALA A 518 -17.31 -9.10 -17.33
CA ALA A 518 -18.25 -8.51 -18.28
C ALA A 518 -18.80 -7.18 -17.78
N ASP A 519 -18.86 -6.21 -18.69
CA ASP A 519 -19.38 -4.86 -18.45
C ASP A 519 -18.71 -4.10 -17.28
N SER A 520 -17.55 -4.57 -16.80
CA SER A 520 -16.77 -3.92 -15.75
C SER A 520 -15.58 -3.18 -16.34
N PRO A 521 -15.48 -1.85 -16.18
CA PRO A 521 -14.33 -1.09 -16.66
C PRO A 521 -13.09 -1.31 -15.79
N LEU A 522 -13.24 -1.78 -14.53
CA LEU A 522 -12.17 -1.86 -13.53
C LEU A 522 -11.67 -3.29 -13.24
N GLY A 523 -12.10 -4.29 -13.99
CA GLY A 523 -11.67 -5.68 -13.78
C GLY A 523 -12.79 -6.61 -13.36
N ALA A 524 -12.42 -7.80 -12.91
CA ALA A 524 -13.37 -8.86 -12.59
C ALA A 524 -13.90 -8.73 -11.15
N ARG A 525 -15.21 -8.97 -11.01
CA ARG A 525 -15.90 -9.07 -9.72
C ARG A 525 -15.43 -10.29 -8.95
N LEU A 526 -15.39 -10.16 -7.63
CA LEU A 526 -14.96 -11.24 -6.76
C LEU A 526 -15.87 -12.48 -6.89
N ARG A 527 -17.17 -12.28 -7.08
CA ARG A 527 -18.14 -13.36 -7.22
C ARG A 527 -19.11 -13.15 -8.39
N TRP A 528 -19.51 -14.21 -9.07
CA TRP A 528 -20.50 -14.20 -10.13
C TRP A 528 -21.38 -15.46 -10.09
N PRO A 529 -22.73 -15.36 -10.33
CA PRO A 529 -23.43 -14.08 -10.47
C PRO A 529 -23.36 -13.26 -9.19
N ALA A 530 -23.37 -11.95 -9.35
CA ALA A 530 -23.49 -11.05 -8.20
C ALA A 530 -24.86 -11.31 -7.58
N ALA A 531 -24.89 -11.70 -6.31
CA ALA A 531 -26.15 -11.79 -5.56
C ALA A 531 -26.70 -10.37 -5.31
N ASP A 532 -28.02 -10.27 -5.08
CA ASP A 532 -28.71 -8.99 -4.82
C ASP A 532 -28.24 -8.25 -3.55
N ALA A 533 -27.40 -8.90 -2.76
CA ALA A 533 -26.85 -8.32 -1.53
C ALA A 533 -25.37 -7.94 -1.73
N TYR A 534 -25.08 -6.67 -1.80
CA TYR A 534 -23.73 -6.12 -1.63
C TYR A 534 -23.35 -6.12 -0.16
N GLY A 535 -23.28 -7.33 0.40
CA GLY A 535 -22.89 -7.49 1.80
C GLY A 535 -21.38 -7.42 2.00
N PRO A 536 -20.94 -7.48 3.24
CA PRO A 536 -19.52 -7.48 3.61
C PRO A 536 -18.69 -8.61 2.98
N GLY A 537 -19.31 -9.63 2.39
CA GLY A 537 -18.64 -10.73 1.70
C GLY A 537 -17.97 -10.38 0.36
N GLY A 538 -18.00 -9.13 -0.04
CA GLY A 538 -17.30 -8.67 -1.24
C GLY A 538 -18.00 -9.00 -2.55
N VAL A 539 -19.26 -9.45 -2.52
CA VAL A 539 -20.07 -9.66 -3.72
C VAL A 539 -20.23 -8.34 -4.46
N GLY A 540 -19.91 -8.32 -5.77
CA GLY A 540 -19.92 -7.09 -6.57
C GLY A 540 -18.76 -6.13 -6.26
N THR A 541 -17.68 -6.59 -5.63
CA THR A 541 -16.45 -5.83 -5.41
C THR A 541 -15.34 -6.30 -6.33
N ILE A 542 -14.42 -5.37 -6.65
CA ILE A 542 -13.31 -5.56 -7.57
C ILE A 542 -12.02 -5.30 -6.80
N TRP A 543 -11.32 -6.37 -6.41
CA TRP A 543 -10.16 -6.33 -5.53
C TRP A 543 -8.86 -6.28 -6.32
N TYR A 544 -7.96 -5.37 -5.97
CA TYR A 544 -6.64 -5.27 -6.58
C TYR A 544 -5.84 -6.56 -6.46
N ALA A 545 -5.74 -7.12 -5.25
CA ALA A 545 -4.96 -8.32 -4.98
C ALA A 545 -5.36 -9.50 -5.89
N ILE A 546 -6.66 -9.73 -6.04
CA ILE A 546 -7.19 -10.86 -6.81
C ILE A 546 -7.10 -10.60 -8.31
N ASN A 547 -7.46 -9.39 -8.77
CA ASN A 547 -7.38 -9.06 -10.19
C ASN A 547 -5.94 -9.07 -10.71
N MET A 548 -4.97 -8.63 -9.90
CA MET A 548 -3.57 -8.67 -10.32
C MET A 548 -2.99 -10.09 -10.29
N THR A 549 -3.46 -10.95 -9.38
CA THR A 549 -3.15 -12.39 -9.42
C THR A 549 -3.77 -13.05 -10.65
N LEU A 550 -4.96 -12.63 -11.06
CA LEU A 550 -5.61 -13.08 -12.31
C LEU A 550 -4.81 -12.64 -13.54
N VAL A 551 -4.32 -11.40 -13.58
CA VAL A 551 -3.41 -10.91 -14.63
C VAL A 551 -2.18 -11.81 -14.74
N TRP A 552 -1.56 -12.14 -13.63
CA TRP A 552 -0.40 -13.02 -13.59
C TRP A 552 -0.73 -14.41 -14.12
N ALA A 553 -1.81 -15.03 -13.67
CA ALA A 553 -2.25 -16.33 -14.15
C ALA A 553 -2.56 -16.35 -15.67
N ALA A 554 -3.07 -15.22 -16.18
CA ALA A 554 -3.40 -15.11 -17.62
C ALA A 554 -2.17 -14.82 -18.50
N ALA A 555 -1.08 -14.27 -17.94
CA ALA A 555 0.07 -13.79 -18.72
C ALA A 555 0.72 -14.86 -19.60
N GLU A 556 0.67 -16.13 -19.22
CA GLU A 556 1.22 -17.25 -19.99
C GLU A 556 0.25 -17.76 -21.07
N HIS A 557 -1.05 -17.76 -20.76
CA HIS A 557 -2.07 -18.44 -21.57
C HIS A 557 -2.77 -17.50 -22.54
N LEU A 558 -3.08 -16.29 -22.12
CA LEU A 558 -3.80 -15.26 -22.88
C LEU A 558 -3.17 -13.88 -22.65
N PRO A 559 -1.94 -13.63 -23.15
CA PRO A 559 -1.18 -12.41 -22.82
C PRO A 559 -1.89 -11.12 -23.21
N ASP A 560 -2.66 -11.10 -24.31
CA ASP A 560 -3.41 -9.91 -24.73
C ASP A 560 -4.52 -9.56 -23.72
N LEU A 561 -5.22 -10.58 -23.22
CA LEU A 561 -6.25 -10.43 -22.20
C LEU A 561 -5.63 -10.01 -20.85
N ALA A 562 -4.46 -10.56 -20.51
CA ALA A 562 -3.73 -10.18 -19.29
C ALA A 562 -3.33 -8.69 -19.29
N TRP A 563 -2.84 -8.16 -20.43
CA TRP A 563 -2.55 -6.74 -20.59
C TRP A 563 -3.80 -5.87 -20.49
N ASP A 564 -4.94 -6.33 -21.10
CA ASP A 564 -6.20 -5.61 -20.99
C ASP A 564 -6.70 -5.54 -19.53
N TRP A 565 -6.66 -6.65 -18.81
CA TRP A 565 -7.02 -6.68 -17.39
C TRP A 565 -6.10 -5.83 -16.50
N TRP A 566 -4.79 -5.81 -16.78
CA TRP A 566 -3.87 -4.92 -16.07
C TRP A 566 -4.27 -3.45 -16.26
N ARG A 567 -4.56 -3.06 -17.50
CA ARG A 567 -4.97 -1.69 -17.83
C ARG A 567 -6.28 -1.30 -17.15
N ARG A 568 -7.24 -2.21 -17.04
CA ARG A 568 -8.52 -1.94 -16.34
C ARG A 568 -8.29 -1.52 -14.88
N MET A 569 -7.27 -2.01 -14.20
CA MET A 569 -6.95 -1.69 -12.81
C MET A 569 -5.96 -0.51 -12.65
N THR A 570 -5.68 0.25 -13.70
CA THR A 570 -4.84 1.45 -13.62
C THR A 570 -5.62 2.66 -13.09
N LEU A 571 -4.91 3.60 -12.47
CA LEU A 571 -5.48 4.88 -12.05
C LEU A 571 -6.03 5.67 -13.25
N ALA A 572 -5.39 5.55 -14.42
CA ALA A 572 -5.85 6.16 -15.66
C ALA A 572 -7.23 5.64 -16.08
N THR A 573 -7.43 4.33 -16.03
CA THR A 573 -8.71 3.72 -16.39
C THR A 573 -9.80 4.06 -15.39
N HIS A 574 -9.50 4.01 -14.09
CA HIS A 574 -10.43 4.43 -13.05
C HIS A 574 -10.90 5.88 -13.29
N THR A 575 -9.95 6.82 -13.46
CA THR A 575 -10.24 8.23 -13.72
C THR A 575 -11.06 8.46 -15.00
N ALA A 576 -10.84 7.64 -16.03
CA ALA A 576 -11.61 7.73 -17.27
C ALA A 576 -13.04 7.19 -17.11
N ALA A 577 -13.22 6.10 -16.36
CA ALA A 577 -14.51 5.48 -16.13
C ALA A 577 -15.38 6.26 -15.12
N TYR A 578 -14.74 6.82 -14.09
CA TYR A 578 -15.39 7.51 -12.97
C TYR A 578 -14.72 8.86 -12.68
N PRO A 579 -14.84 9.86 -13.58
CA PRO A 579 -14.12 11.13 -13.48
C PRO A 579 -14.47 11.95 -12.25
N ASP A 580 -15.65 11.72 -11.66
CA ASP A 580 -16.16 12.42 -10.47
C ASP A 580 -15.93 11.64 -9.15
N VAL A 581 -15.07 10.61 -9.18
CA VAL A 581 -14.69 9.84 -8.00
C VAL A 581 -13.22 10.10 -7.70
N TRP A 582 -12.93 10.63 -6.50
CA TRP A 582 -11.55 10.93 -6.08
C TRP A 582 -10.74 9.68 -5.79
N GLU A 583 -11.37 8.70 -5.13
CA GLU A 583 -10.78 7.39 -4.89
C GLU A 583 -10.37 6.74 -6.21
N GLY A 584 -9.12 6.36 -6.36
CA GLY A 584 -8.56 5.84 -7.62
C GLY A 584 -7.94 6.89 -8.55
N THR A 585 -7.91 8.18 -8.16
CA THR A 585 -7.22 9.20 -8.94
C THR A 585 -5.71 9.19 -8.69
N LEU A 586 -5.27 9.18 -7.43
CA LEU A 586 -3.85 9.17 -7.02
C LEU A 586 -3.45 7.88 -6.33
N SER A 587 -4.40 7.26 -5.65
CA SER A 587 -4.27 6.00 -4.94
C SER A 587 -5.62 5.31 -4.93
N GLY A 588 -5.65 4.00 -4.98
CA GLY A 588 -6.87 3.23 -4.91
C GLY A 588 -7.19 2.74 -3.51
N PRO A 589 -8.42 2.28 -3.31
CA PRO A 589 -8.84 1.51 -2.14
C PRO A 589 -8.33 0.07 -2.23
N ASP A 590 -8.66 -0.73 -1.26
CA ASP A 590 -8.49 -2.18 -1.29
C ASP A 590 -9.34 -2.82 -2.41
N ALA A 591 -10.60 -2.38 -2.49
CA ALA A 591 -11.52 -2.79 -3.54
C ALA A 591 -12.45 -1.67 -3.97
N TYR A 592 -12.85 -1.73 -5.25
CA TYR A 592 -13.89 -0.88 -5.82
C TYR A 592 -15.25 -1.58 -5.82
N LEU A 593 -16.30 -0.79 -5.73
CA LEU A 593 -17.67 -1.24 -5.99
C LEU A 593 -17.90 -1.38 -7.50
N ALA A 594 -18.55 -2.48 -7.90
CA ALA A 594 -18.83 -2.79 -9.30
C ALA A 594 -19.91 -1.88 -9.93
N PRO A 595 -20.04 -1.84 -11.29
CA PRO A 595 -20.95 -0.94 -11.99
C PRO A 595 -22.42 -1.07 -11.59
N GLU A 596 -22.88 -2.25 -11.21
CA GLU A 596 -24.26 -2.52 -10.80
C GLU A 596 -24.59 -2.03 -9.38
N THR A 597 -23.63 -1.55 -8.63
CA THR A 597 -23.86 -0.99 -7.29
C THR A 597 -24.44 0.43 -7.37
N GLY A 598 -25.01 0.91 -6.28
CA GLY A 598 -25.45 2.30 -6.17
C GLY A 598 -24.30 3.33 -6.14
N ARG A 599 -23.04 2.87 -5.99
CA ARG A 599 -21.85 3.72 -5.84
C ARG A 599 -20.66 3.17 -6.64
N PRO A 600 -20.80 2.96 -7.95
CA PRO A 600 -19.77 2.30 -8.76
C PRO A 600 -18.45 3.08 -8.75
N GLY A 601 -17.33 2.34 -8.76
CA GLY A 601 -15.98 2.90 -8.78
C GLY A 601 -15.51 3.51 -7.46
N ARG A 602 -16.37 3.57 -6.43
CA ARG A 602 -16.00 4.01 -5.08
C ARG A 602 -15.48 2.87 -4.23
N THR A 603 -14.84 3.22 -3.14
CA THR A 603 -14.40 2.30 -2.10
C THR A 603 -15.59 1.57 -1.48
N TRP A 604 -15.47 0.26 -1.26
CA TRP A 604 -16.42 -0.48 -0.44
C TRP A 604 -16.27 -0.14 1.04
N ASP A 605 -17.30 -0.35 1.82
CA ASP A 605 -17.26 -0.15 3.26
C ASP A 605 -18.08 -1.22 4.01
N LEU A 606 -17.83 -1.30 5.30
CA LEU A 606 -18.55 -2.10 6.27
C LEU A 606 -19.15 -1.19 7.35
N ALA A 607 -19.96 -0.22 6.95
CA ALA A 607 -20.53 0.79 7.84
C ALA A 607 -21.25 0.17 9.05
N GLU A 608 -21.90 -0.99 8.88
CA GLU A 608 -22.62 -1.72 9.92
C GLU A 608 -21.71 -2.20 11.06
N VAL A 609 -20.44 -2.43 10.80
CA VAL A 609 -19.43 -2.81 11.81
C VAL A 609 -18.42 -1.69 12.09
N GLY A 610 -18.69 -0.49 11.61
CA GLY A 610 -17.86 0.69 11.86
C GLY A 610 -16.57 0.75 11.03
N VAL A 611 -16.44 -0.08 10.00
CA VAL A 611 -15.30 -0.05 9.07
C VAL A 611 -15.69 0.77 7.85
N ALA A 612 -15.15 1.96 7.73
CA ALA A 612 -15.36 2.85 6.59
C ALA A 612 -14.09 2.90 5.75
N MET A 613 -14.01 2.01 4.76
CA MET A 613 -12.86 1.89 3.87
C MET A 613 -12.68 3.12 2.96
N GLN A 614 -13.76 3.87 2.74
CA GLN A 614 -13.76 5.15 2.03
C GLN A 614 -13.28 6.32 2.88
N ALA A 615 -13.27 6.12 4.19
CA ALA A 615 -12.89 7.19 5.09
C ALA A 615 -11.38 7.39 5.05
N TYR A 616 -11.07 8.60 5.06
CA TYR A 616 -9.80 9.25 5.25
C TYR A 616 -8.62 8.41 5.79
N PRO A 617 -7.50 8.51 5.11
CA PRO A 617 -7.34 8.81 3.68
C PRO A 617 -7.53 7.54 2.86
N VAL A 618 -8.11 7.63 1.68
CA VAL A 618 -8.18 6.49 0.76
C VAL A 618 -6.80 6.29 0.14
N ALA A 619 -6.03 5.42 0.72
CA ALA A 619 -4.71 5.02 0.24
C ALA A 619 -4.43 3.60 0.75
N ASN A 620 -4.71 2.59 -0.07
CA ASN A 620 -4.42 1.20 0.25
C ASN A 620 -3.20 0.73 -0.56
N LEU A 621 -2.23 0.11 0.10
CA LEU A 621 -0.98 -0.28 -0.56
C LEU A 621 -1.14 -1.41 -1.57
N HIS A 622 -2.22 -2.17 -1.54
CA HIS A 622 -2.55 -3.11 -2.62
C HIS A 622 -2.68 -2.40 -3.97
N SER A 623 -3.25 -1.18 -3.99
CA SER A 623 -3.37 -0.39 -5.22
C SER A 623 -2.05 0.08 -5.81
N HIS A 624 -0.96 -0.04 -5.08
CA HIS A 624 0.39 0.29 -5.53
C HIS A 624 1.26 -0.96 -5.75
N SER A 625 1.28 -1.88 -4.80
CA SER A 625 2.11 -3.09 -4.86
C SER A 625 1.65 -4.07 -5.94
N GLN A 626 0.34 -4.28 -6.05
CA GLN A 626 -0.20 -5.31 -6.93
C GLN A 626 -0.08 -4.96 -8.43
N PRO A 627 -0.34 -3.73 -8.88
CA PRO A 627 -0.05 -3.33 -10.26
C PRO A 627 1.43 -3.46 -10.63
N LEU A 628 2.35 -3.15 -9.70
CA LEU A 628 3.79 -3.34 -9.89
C LEU A 628 4.15 -4.81 -10.07
N LEU A 629 3.67 -5.68 -9.18
CA LEU A 629 3.94 -7.12 -9.25
C LEU A 629 3.38 -7.71 -10.55
N ALA A 630 2.13 -7.39 -10.89
CA ALA A 630 1.49 -7.88 -12.10
C ALA A 630 2.21 -7.39 -13.38
N TYR A 631 2.67 -6.13 -13.40
CA TYR A 631 3.48 -5.61 -14.50
C TYR A 631 4.78 -6.42 -14.69
N LEU A 632 5.48 -6.73 -13.60
CA LEU A 632 6.66 -7.60 -13.64
C LEU A 632 6.33 -8.98 -14.21
N ARG A 633 5.21 -9.57 -13.78
CA ARG A 633 4.76 -10.89 -14.26
C ARG A 633 4.38 -10.88 -15.76
N LEU A 634 3.75 -9.80 -16.23
CA LEU A 634 3.46 -9.59 -17.66
C LEU A 634 4.72 -9.56 -18.51
N LEU A 635 5.79 -9.00 -17.97
CA LEU A 635 7.12 -8.96 -18.62
C LEU A 635 7.90 -10.28 -18.46
N GLY A 636 7.32 -11.27 -17.79
CA GLY A 636 7.96 -12.55 -17.52
C GLY A 636 9.07 -12.49 -16.47
N VAL A 637 9.08 -11.44 -15.64
CA VAL A 637 9.99 -11.33 -14.51
C VAL A 637 9.45 -12.18 -13.36
N GLU A 638 9.97 -13.38 -13.26
CA GLU A 638 9.73 -14.33 -12.18
C GLU A 638 11.06 -14.95 -11.76
N PRO A 639 11.39 -15.07 -10.47
CA PRO A 639 12.69 -15.58 -10.04
C PRO A 639 12.89 -17.06 -10.34
N PHE A 640 11.80 -17.77 -10.59
CA PHE A 640 11.78 -19.21 -10.84
C PHE A 640 11.77 -19.58 -12.34
N ARG A 641 11.74 -18.59 -13.22
CA ARG A 641 11.74 -18.75 -14.69
C ARG A 641 12.73 -17.76 -15.32
N ARG A 642 13.26 -18.12 -16.49
CA ARG A 642 14.05 -17.15 -17.25
C ARG A 642 13.12 -16.04 -17.77
N PRO A 643 13.54 -14.75 -17.67
CA PRO A 643 12.76 -13.63 -18.20
C PRO A 643 12.44 -13.86 -19.69
N ARG A 644 11.21 -13.55 -20.08
CA ARG A 644 10.82 -13.48 -21.49
C ARG A 644 11.25 -12.12 -22.04
N GLY A 645 12.08 -12.11 -23.08
CA GLY A 645 12.60 -10.87 -23.66
C GLY A 645 13.78 -10.28 -22.89
N GLY A 646 14.30 -9.15 -23.36
CA GLY A 646 15.54 -8.56 -22.89
C GLY A 646 15.50 -7.81 -21.55
N ALA A 647 14.77 -8.31 -20.55
CA ALA A 647 14.79 -7.71 -19.22
C ALA A 647 16.21 -7.75 -18.63
N ARG A 648 16.77 -6.62 -18.31
CA ARG A 648 18.07 -6.48 -17.65
C ARG A 648 17.85 -5.86 -16.28
N PHE A 649 18.36 -6.52 -15.27
CA PHE A 649 18.47 -5.92 -13.95
C PHE A 649 19.78 -5.13 -13.90
N ALA A 650 19.70 -3.81 -13.99
CA ALA A 650 20.80 -2.94 -13.61
C ALA A 650 20.72 -2.70 -12.10
N SER A 651 21.88 -2.68 -11.45
CA SER A 651 22.05 -2.71 -10.00
C SER A 651 21.46 -1.51 -9.23
N ARG A 652 20.26 -1.08 -9.46
CA ARG A 652 19.43 -0.13 -8.70
C ARG A 652 18.22 0.43 -9.48
N ALA A 653 18.02 0.01 -10.72
CA ALA A 653 16.81 0.37 -11.45
C ALA A 653 16.42 -0.78 -12.38
N LEU A 654 15.17 -1.18 -12.38
CA LEU A 654 14.63 -2.13 -13.34
C LEU A 654 14.45 -1.37 -14.68
N GLU A 655 15.35 -1.59 -15.64
CA GLU A 655 15.12 -1.18 -17.02
C GLU A 655 14.49 -2.35 -17.78
N VAL A 656 13.25 -2.19 -18.18
CA VAL A 656 12.55 -3.17 -18.99
C VAL A 656 12.36 -2.58 -20.38
N GLY A 657 13.12 -3.09 -21.33
CA GLY A 657 12.97 -2.78 -22.75
C GLY A 657 12.03 -3.76 -23.46
N PRO A 658 11.60 -3.42 -24.69
CA PRO A 658 10.67 -4.21 -25.48
C PRO A 658 11.13 -5.63 -25.80
#